data_f606a9ae892f40652780d07edc03c866
#
_entry.id   f606a9ae892f40652780d07edc03c866
#
_cell.length_a   1.000
_cell.length_b   1.000
_cell.length_c   1.000
_cell.angle_alpha   90.00
_cell.angle_beta   90.00
_cell.angle_gamma   90.00
#
_symmetry.space_group_name_H-M   'P 1'
#
loop_
_entity.id
_entity.type
_entity.pdbx_description
1 polymer ?
#
loop_
_entity_poly.entity_id
_entity_poly.type
_entity_poly.pdbx_seq_one_letter_code
_entity_poly.pdbx_strand_id
1 'polypeptide(L)'
;MKLFEINIEVGRMSLSYYAPTISYLRTVVSAAYRELHTRLPCTDLSAQTQQGRNMTKKMPFSVLAALTAVSFQLHAAELPADIEWVSNNNEPLFASEEAVYGGTYRTYIESFPQTLRSVGPDANSGLRQYLMDGTPKMAQRHPNTGKWIPQLAKSWAFGEDNKTVYFKLDDTAKWSDGEKITADDYVFMMQYYTSKDIIDPWYNDFFTNSIVSVEKIDDYTIRVNLAVAQSHDSLMVMINMPSNGFQPRPKHFFKGEKDENNDGMPDNFVRKFNFKAEPTAAPYYLDKVKKGKSVTFKHVGEDWWGYNNRYYKNRYNVEKVRITVIRDPDIAMKHFEKGNLDYFEMVLPSFWHDKTNTDVYKKGYIQKYWGFNQSPQGAGGVWMNTAMPLLDNLEVRKGIMAATDFDGMIENIMRGDYSRKPHGLGFGHGEYDDPNNTPPKFDVDAAVKHFEKAGFDTLGSDGIRVNDKGQRLSFAITYGYNSWTPRIAYLKEQAKLAGLEFTLNLVDGSSAFKYILEKKHQLAFLNMGSGEIPAYWEYLHSDNANKPQTNAHTNYSSPELDKLIEAYDAEFDQNKRYELSHQIQEYVKEANIIVPGYMVPYSRVAHWRWVKIPKYGMTKATEWVLHPMDIGNFWIDESVKKETEKAMKSGKSFPEVTVIDDRYKL
;
A
#
# COMPACT_ATOMS: atom_id res chain seq x y z
N MET A 1 -7.28 28.45 -24.50
CA MET A 1 -7.60 27.01 -24.40
C MET A 1 -6.34 26.23 -24.74
N LYS A 2 -5.36 26.25 -23.82
CA LYS A 2 -4.08 25.46 -23.83
C LYS A 2 -3.30 25.87 -22.58
N LEU A 3 -3.69 25.34 -21.40
CA LEU A 3 -3.00 25.56 -20.10
C LEU A 3 -3.68 24.70 -19.01
N PHE A 4 -3.85 23.38 -19.25
CA PHE A 4 -4.51 22.52 -18.25
C PHE A 4 -3.85 21.12 -18.06
N GLU A 5 -2.63 20.89 -18.54
CA GLU A 5 -2.08 19.52 -18.60
C GLU A 5 -0.82 19.23 -17.78
N ILE A 6 -0.36 20.11 -16.87
CA ILE A 6 0.94 19.87 -16.19
C ILE A 6 0.81 19.45 -14.70
N ASN A 7 -0.38 19.41 -14.10
CA ASN A 7 -0.53 19.34 -12.63
C ASN A 7 -0.99 17.99 -12.05
N ILE A 8 -0.71 16.86 -12.67
CA ILE A 8 -1.23 15.56 -12.17
C ILE A 8 -0.14 14.64 -11.56
N GLU A 9 1.14 14.94 -11.71
CA GLU A 9 2.21 13.97 -11.47
C GLU A 9 2.58 13.69 -10.00
N VAL A 10 2.50 14.64 -9.10
CA VAL A 10 2.98 14.45 -7.71
C VAL A 10 1.92 13.80 -6.83
N GLY A 11 0.65 14.07 -7.03
CA GLY A 11 -0.44 13.47 -6.25
C GLY A 11 -0.76 12.00 -6.58
N ARG A 12 -0.25 11.47 -7.70
CA ARG A 12 -0.49 10.07 -8.12
C ARG A 12 0.59 9.07 -7.67
N MET A 13 1.75 9.50 -7.22
CA MET A 13 2.75 8.58 -6.66
C MET A 13 2.23 7.83 -5.41
N SER A 14 1.36 8.45 -4.62
CA SER A 14 0.77 7.81 -3.43
C SER A 14 -0.38 6.85 -3.73
N LEU A 15 -0.98 6.91 -4.92
CA LEU A 15 -2.13 6.05 -5.28
C LEU A 15 -1.73 4.70 -5.90
N SER A 16 -0.52 4.57 -6.41
CA SER A 16 -0.03 3.30 -6.98
C SER A 16 0.33 2.24 -5.91
N TYR A 17 0.48 2.63 -4.65
CA TYR A 17 0.82 1.71 -3.56
C TYR A 17 -0.33 0.81 -3.08
N TYR A 18 -1.58 1.10 -3.47
CA TYR A 18 -2.76 0.40 -2.93
C TYR A 18 -3.51 -0.51 -3.92
N ALA A 19 -3.08 -0.58 -5.17
CA ALA A 19 -3.76 -1.40 -6.18
C ALA A 19 -3.55 -2.93 -6.10
N PRO A 20 -2.45 -3.47 -5.55
CA PRO A 20 -2.16 -4.90 -5.59
C PRO A 20 -3.08 -5.79 -4.76
N THR A 21 -3.64 -5.26 -3.67
CA THR A 21 -4.39 -6.06 -2.69
C THR A 21 -5.75 -6.53 -3.19
N ILE A 22 -6.30 -5.87 -4.19
CA ILE A 22 -7.65 -6.18 -4.73
C ILE A 22 -7.67 -7.52 -5.47
N SER A 23 -6.56 -7.88 -6.13
CA SER A 23 -6.49 -9.09 -6.94
C SER A 23 -6.32 -10.36 -6.10
N TYR A 24 -5.53 -10.29 -5.03
CA TYR A 24 -5.30 -11.42 -4.13
C TYR A 24 -6.60 -11.96 -3.52
N LEU A 25 -7.50 -11.07 -3.15
CA LEU A 25 -8.78 -11.42 -2.54
C LEU A 25 -9.77 -12.08 -3.52
N ARG A 26 -9.77 -11.68 -4.78
CA ARG A 26 -10.64 -12.31 -5.80
C ARG A 26 -10.27 -13.77 -6.09
N THR A 27 -9.02 -14.13 -5.91
CA THR A 27 -8.50 -15.45 -6.23
C THR A 27 -8.87 -16.48 -5.20
N VAL A 28 -8.70 -16.14 -3.94
CA VAL A 28 -9.01 -17.03 -2.82
C VAL A 28 -10.49 -17.38 -2.79
N VAL A 29 -11.37 -16.41 -3.11
CA VAL A 29 -12.82 -16.61 -3.20
C VAL A 29 -13.20 -17.48 -4.41
N SER A 30 -12.48 -17.37 -5.53
CA SER A 30 -12.76 -18.16 -6.74
C SER A 30 -12.43 -19.64 -6.57
N ALA A 31 -11.40 -19.98 -5.78
CA ALA A 31 -11.04 -21.36 -5.48
C ALA A 31 -12.09 -22.04 -4.59
N ALA A 32 -12.55 -21.35 -3.54
CA ALA A 32 -13.61 -21.87 -2.66
C ALA A 32 -14.94 -22.08 -3.35
N TYR A 33 -15.29 -21.23 -4.33
CA TYR A 33 -16.52 -21.36 -5.10
C TYR A 33 -16.50 -22.57 -6.05
N ARG A 34 -15.35 -22.98 -6.57
CA ARG A 34 -15.22 -24.19 -7.42
C ARG A 34 -15.34 -25.49 -6.62
N GLU A 35 -14.84 -25.56 -5.40
CA GLU A 35 -14.96 -26.77 -4.57
C GLU A 35 -16.40 -27.06 -4.13
N LEU A 36 -17.22 -26.04 -3.93
CA LEU A 36 -18.64 -26.22 -3.55
C LEU A 36 -19.52 -26.73 -4.70
N HIS A 37 -19.17 -26.45 -5.97
CA HIS A 37 -19.97 -26.88 -7.12
C HIS A 37 -19.62 -28.26 -7.69
N THR A 38 -18.52 -28.90 -7.26
CA THR A 38 -18.12 -30.21 -7.75
C THR A 38 -18.69 -31.41 -6.96
N ARG A 39 -19.44 -31.19 -5.87
CA ARG A 39 -19.90 -32.26 -4.98
C ARG A 39 -21.40 -32.55 -4.97
N LEU A 40 -22.19 -32.02 -5.90
CA LEU A 40 -23.61 -32.38 -6.02
C LEU A 40 -23.88 -33.03 -7.38
N PRO A 41 -24.38 -34.27 -7.43
CA PRO A 41 -24.75 -34.93 -8.70
C PRO A 41 -26.05 -34.34 -9.22
N CYS A 42 -26.05 -33.91 -10.48
CA CYS A 42 -27.24 -33.57 -11.24
C CYS A 42 -28.11 -34.80 -11.40
N THR A 43 -29.33 -34.78 -10.87
CA THR A 43 -30.38 -35.64 -11.33
C THR A 43 -31.34 -34.85 -12.21
N ASP A 44 -31.45 -35.28 -13.45
CA ASP A 44 -32.40 -34.82 -14.45
C ASP A 44 -33.85 -34.91 -13.97
N LEU A 45 -34.58 -33.82 -14.14
CA LEU A 45 -36.03 -33.81 -14.15
C LEU A 45 -36.50 -32.86 -15.25
N SER A 46 -36.54 -33.42 -16.48
CA SER A 46 -37.33 -32.86 -17.58
C SER A 46 -38.61 -33.71 -17.74
N ALA A 47 -39.69 -33.00 -18.01
CA ALA A 47 -40.98 -33.45 -18.53
C ALA A 47 -42.07 -33.75 -17.50
N GLN A 48 -43.04 -32.88 -17.35
CA GLN A 48 -44.38 -33.03 -17.93
C GLN A 48 -45.28 -31.85 -17.50
N THR A 49 -45.71 -31.10 -18.49
CA THR A 49 -46.86 -30.19 -18.47
C THR A 49 -48.15 -31.00 -18.68
N GLN A 50 -49.21 -30.69 -17.93
CA GLN A 50 -50.59 -30.39 -18.31
C GLN A 50 -51.68 -31.00 -17.42
N GLN A 51 -52.73 -30.17 -17.23
CA GLN A 51 -54.11 -30.46 -16.79
C GLN A 51 -54.31 -30.72 -15.27
N GLY A 52 -54.97 -29.87 -14.48
CA GLY A 52 -56.29 -29.36 -14.69
C GLY A 52 -57.15 -29.56 -13.47
N ARG A 53 -57.80 -28.50 -12.96
CA ARG A 53 -59.05 -28.44 -12.21
C ARG A 53 -59.16 -28.89 -10.73
N ASN A 54 -59.43 -27.88 -9.92
CA ASN A 54 -60.37 -27.82 -8.80
C ASN A 54 -60.60 -29.05 -7.91
N MET A 55 -60.23 -28.94 -6.65
CA MET A 55 -61.11 -29.35 -5.54
C MET A 55 -60.66 -28.67 -4.21
N THR A 56 -61.52 -27.81 -3.70
CA THR A 56 -61.52 -27.35 -2.31
C THR A 56 -61.87 -28.50 -1.40
N LYS A 57 -60.97 -28.88 -0.48
CA LYS A 57 -61.34 -29.60 0.74
C LYS A 57 -60.60 -28.99 1.91
N LYS A 58 -61.41 -28.48 2.87
CA LYS A 58 -60.97 -28.01 4.19
C LYS A 58 -60.31 -29.16 4.95
N MET A 59 -59.12 -28.99 5.43
CA MET A 59 -58.51 -29.84 6.47
C MET A 59 -58.48 -29.10 7.82
N PRO A 60 -58.69 -29.83 8.92
CA PRO A 60 -58.93 -29.24 10.21
C PRO A 60 -57.66 -28.72 10.90
N PHE A 61 -57.86 -27.70 11.71
CA PHE A 61 -56.94 -26.82 12.45
C PHE A 61 -56.23 -27.49 13.65
N SER A 62 -55.75 -28.72 13.56
CA SER A 62 -55.16 -29.41 14.70
C SER A 62 -53.79 -30.09 14.43
N VAL A 63 -53.06 -29.70 13.38
CA VAL A 63 -51.70 -30.21 13.13
C VAL A 63 -50.64 -29.05 13.05
N LEU A 64 -50.97 -27.86 13.53
CA LEU A 64 -50.10 -26.69 13.49
C LEU A 64 -49.50 -26.32 14.84
N ALA A 65 -49.25 -27.29 15.70
CA ALA A 65 -48.67 -27.02 17.05
C ALA A 65 -47.47 -27.89 17.40
N ALA A 66 -46.75 -28.37 16.37
CA ALA A 66 -45.47 -29.08 16.56
C ALA A 66 -44.37 -28.58 15.59
N LEU A 67 -44.40 -27.30 15.22
CA LEU A 67 -43.25 -26.61 14.72
C LEU A 67 -42.48 -26.06 15.91
N THR A 68 -41.59 -26.91 16.42
CA THR A 68 -40.48 -26.61 17.26
C THR A 68 -40.07 -25.15 17.16
N ALA A 69 -40.25 -24.43 18.28
CA ALA A 69 -39.42 -23.30 18.62
C ALA A 69 -37.97 -23.81 18.73
N VAL A 70 -37.27 -23.89 17.62
CA VAL A 70 -35.83 -23.80 17.62
C VAL A 70 -35.55 -22.36 18.01
N SER A 71 -35.54 -22.11 19.33
CA SER A 71 -34.84 -20.98 19.88
C SER A 71 -33.42 -21.08 19.34
N PHE A 72 -33.08 -20.27 18.37
CA PHE A 72 -31.71 -19.86 18.17
C PHE A 72 -31.33 -19.17 19.51
N GLN A 73 -30.88 -19.96 20.48
CA GLN A 73 -30.01 -19.42 21.50
C GLN A 73 -28.82 -18.85 20.72
N LEU A 74 -28.75 -17.54 20.59
CA LEU A 74 -27.51 -16.84 20.39
C LEU A 74 -26.59 -17.30 21.54
N HIS A 75 -25.84 -18.39 21.30
CA HIS A 75 -24.72 -18.69 22.16
C HIS A 75 -23.80 -17.48 22.01
N ALA A 76 -23.62 -16.73 23.11
CA ALA A 76 -22.53 -15.79 23.18
C ALA A 76 -21.27 -16.55 22.75
N ALA A 77 -20.50 -15.96 21.85
CA ALA A 77 -19.28 -16.60 21.36
C ALA A 77 -18.37 -16.84 22.58
N GLU A 78 -18.13 -18.09 22.91
CA GLU A 78 -17.26 -18.46 24.05
C GLU A 78 -15.81 -18.53 23.59
N LEU A 79 -14.90 -18.11 24.48
CA LEU A 79 -13.48 -18.29 24.29
C LEU A 79 -13.10 -19.77 24.46
N PRO A 80 -12.22 -20.34 23.60
CA PRO A 80 -11.63 -21.65 23.87
C PRO A 80 -10.92 -21.69 25.22
N ALA A 81 -11.06 -22.81 25.96
CA ALA A 81 -10.54 -22.93 27.32
C ALA A 81 -9.00 -22.78 27.40
N ASP A 82 -8.29 -23.26 26.38
CA ASP A 82 -6.81 -23.34 26.33
C ASP A 82 -6.21 -22.33 25.32
N ILE A 83 -6.81 -21.14 25.18
CA ILE A 83 -6.37 -20.12 24.23
C ILE A 83 -5.04 -19.47 24.67
N GLU A 84 -4.05 -19.45 23.79
CA GLU A 84 -2.74 -18.85 24.04
C GLU A 84 -2.72 -17.39 23.56
N TRP A 85 -2.50 -16.45 24.49
CA TRP A 85 -2.47 -15.03 24.22
C TRP A 85 -1.08 -14.51 23.96
N VAL A 86 -0.90 -13.78 22.84
CA VAL A 86 0.34 -13.10 22.42
C VAL A 86 0.22 -11.60 22.65
N SER A 87 1.27 -10.94 23.12
CA SER A 87 1.27 -9.49 23.35
C SER A 87 2.56 -8.75 22.99
N ASN A 88 3.70 -9.39 22.80
CA ASN A 88 5.00 -8.79 22.41
C ASN A 88 5.34 -7.42 23.04
N ASN A 89 5.04 -7.27 24.35
CA ASN A 89 5.24 -6.01 25.09
C ASN A 89 6.70 -5.70 25.43
N ASN A 90 7.67 -6.55 25.02
CA ASN A 90 9.08 -6.44 25.39
C ASN A 90 9.99 -5.97 24.24
N GLU A 91 9.41 -5.63 23.07
CA GLU A 91 10.21 -5.11 21.96
C GLU A 91 10.81 -3.74 22.32
N PRO A 92 11.97 -3.36 21.72
CA PRO A 92 12.63 -2.08 21.99
C PRO A 92 11.72 -0.87 21.73
N LEU A 93 11.92 0.22 22.45
CA LEU A 93 11.27 1.49 22.12
C LEU A 93 11.97 2.13 20.91
N PHE A 94 11.20 2.87 20.10
CA PHE A 94 11.69 3.48 18.87
C PHE A 94 11.39 4.99 18.76
N ALA A 95 10.99 5.63 19.86
CA ALA A 95 10.81 7.08 19.98
C ALA A 95 11.86 7.69 20.89
N SER A 96 12.17 8.97 20.70
CA SER A 96 13.22 9.66 21.45
C SER A 96 12.73 10.17 22.79
N GLU A 97 13.49 9.96 23.85
CA GLU A 97 13.23 10.57 25.16
C GLU A 97 13.46 12.09 25.19
N GLU A 98 14.18 12.64 24.19
CA GLU A 98 14.41 14.08 24.03
C GLU A 98 13.18 14.81 23.43
N ALA A 99 12.17 14.06 22.96
CA ALA A 99 10.99 14.63 22.34
C ALA A 99 10.20 15.52 23.30
N VAL A 100 9.83 16.70 22.82
CA VAL A 100 9.07 17.69 23.59
C VAL A 100 7.69 17.88 22.94
N TYR A 101 6.65 17.83 23.77
CA TYR A 101 5.30 18.08 23.32
C TYR A 101 5.06 19.58 23.09
N GLY A 102 4.35 19.93 22.01
CA GLY A 102 3.87 21.27 21.71
C GLY A 102 4.14 21.74 20.28
N GLY A 103 3.82 22.99 20.04
CA GLY A 103 4.04 23.65 18.76
C GLY A 103 3.02 23.31 17.67
N THR A 104 3.18 24.00 16.54
CA THR A 104 2.36 23.78 15.35
C THR A 104 3.24 23.32 14.21
N TYR A 105 2.93 22.15 13.67
CA TYR A 105 3.54 21.63 12.45
C TYR A 105 2.73 22.04 11.23
N ARG A 106 3.40 22.58 10.20
CA ARG A 106 2.78 23.17 9.01
C ARG A 106 3.24 22.40 7.76
N THR A 107 2.26 21.86 7.05
CA THR A 107 2.44 21.13 5.80
C THR A 107 1.44 21.56 4.76
N TYR A 108 1.38 20.90 3.60
CA TYR A 108 0.47 21.22 2.53
C TYR A 108 -0.11 19.98 1.86
N ILE A 109 -1.22 20.18 1.15
CA ILE A 109 -1.80 19.27 0.17
C ILE A 109 -2.11 20.04 -1.11
N GLU A 110 -2.10 19.38 -2.25
CA GLU A 110 -2.29 20.03 -3.54
C GLU A 110 -3.73 20.40 -3.83
N SER A 111 -4.69 19.66 -3.28
CA SER A 111 -6.12 19.94 -3.48
C SER A 111 -6.91 19.91 -2.18
N PHE A 112 -7.94 20.76 -2.09
CA PHE A 112 -8.88 20.69 -0.96
C PHE A 112 -9.77 19.45 -1.11
N PRO A 113 -10.00 18.66 -0.02
CA PRO A 113 -10.80 17.46 -0.09
C PRO A 113 -12.25 17.75 -0.43
N GLN A 114 -12.89 16.89 -1.18
CA GLN A 114 -14.31 16.99 -1.52
C GLN A 114 -15.21 16.50 -0.37
N THR A 115 -14.64 15.72 0.55
CA THR A 115 -15.31 15.20 1.76
C THR A 115 -14.32 15.11 2.92
N LEU A 116 -14.83 15.09 4.15
CA LEU A 116 -14.07 14.75 5.37
C LEU A 116 -14.26 13.29 5.79
N ARG A 117 -15.00 12.52 5.01
CA ARG A 117 -15.12 11.07 5.23
C ARG A 117 -13.86 10.36 4.74
N SER A 118 -13.50 9.27 5.39
CA SER A 118 -12.41 8.40 4.95
C SER A 118 -12.85 7.32 3.95
N VAL A 119 -14.17 7.13 3.76
CA VAL A 119 -14.77 6.06 2.96
C VAL A 119 -15.92 6.57 2.10
N GLY A 120 -16.20 5.88 1.01
CA GLY A 120 -17.29 6.17 0.07
C GLY A 120 -16.92 7.19 -1.00
N PRO A 121 -17.90 7.66 -1.78
CA PRO A 121 -17.68 8.57 -2.89
C PRO A 121 -16.89 9.82 -2.46
N ASP A 122 -15.98 10.27 -3.32
CA ASP A 122 -15.14 11.48 -3.13
C ASP A 122 -14.14 11.41 -1.96
N ALA A 123 -14.06 10.29 -1.21
CA ALA A 123 -13.17 10.16 -0.06
C ALA A 123 -11.68 10.07 -0.47
N ASN A 124 -11.39 9.65 -1.70
CA ASN A 124 -10.03 9.45 -2.17
C ASN A 124 -9.32 10.79 -2.45
N SER A 125 -8.63 11.31 -1.45
CA SER A 125 -7.92 12.60 -1.50
C SER A 125 -6.66 12.58 -0.64
N GLY A 126 -5.75 13.54 -0.80
CA GLY A 126 -4.57 13.67 0.05
C GLY A 126 -4.89 13.87 1.55
N LEU A 127 -6.10 14.31 1.91
CA LEU A 127 -6.52 14.39 3.31
C LEU A 127 -6.85 13.02 3.90
N ARG A 128 -7.36 12.09 3.08
CA ARG A 128 -7.77 10.75 3.54
C ARG A 128 -6.66 10.05 4.31
N GLN A 129 -5.43 10.18 3.83
CA GLN A 129 -4.25 9.62 4.47
C GLN A 129 -4.10 10.14 5.90
N TYR A 130 -4.23 11.44 6.14
CA TYR A 130 -4.21 12.01 7.49
C TYR A 130 -5.35 11.52 8.39
N LEU A 131 -6.48 11.13 7.81
CA LEU A 131 -7.61 10.59 8.56
C LEU A 131 -7.44 9.11 8.92
N MET A 132 -6.75 8.33 8.07
CA MET A 132 -6.65 6.87 8.22
C MET A 132 -5.37 6.41 8.91
N ASP A 133 -4.22 6.99 8.57
CA ASP A 133 -2.92 6.48 9.00
C ASP A 133 -2.70 6.70 10.51
N GLY A 134 -3.19 7.82 11.05
CA GLY A 134 -3.11 8.11 12.48
C GLY A 134 -4.03 7.28 13.37
N THR A 135 -4.99 6.56 12.80
CA THR A 135 -5.93 5.76 13.59
C THR A 135 -5.29 4.43 13.99
N PRO A 136 -5.19 4.12 15.30
CA PRO A 136 -4.64 2.86 15.77
C PRO A 136 -5.39 1.65 15.19
N LYS A 137 -4.63 0.62 14.82
CA LYS A 137 -5.13 -0.71 14.40
C LYS A 137 -5.28 -1.61 15.63
N MET A 138 -5.58 -2.89 15.44
CA MET A 138 -5.48 -3.89 16.52
C MET A 138 -4.03 -4.03 17.00
N ALA A 139 -3.13 -4.22 16.06
CA ALA A 139 -1.69 -4.30 16.26
C ALA A 139 -0.96 -3.61 15.10
N GLN A 140 0.32 -3.31 15.28
CA GLN A 140 1.20 -2.82 14.20
C GLN A 140 2.49 -3.62 14.16
N ARG A 141 3.17 -3.59 13.02
CA ARG A 141 4.56 -4.06 12.94
C ARG A 141 5.46 -3.12 13.74
N HIS A 142 6.30 -3.68 14.58
CA HIS A 142 7.39 -2.91 15.19
C HIS A 142 8.36 -2.46 14.09
N PRO A 143 8.63 -1.15 13.92
CA PRO A 143 9.26 -0.63 12.72
C PRO A 143 10.73 -1.02 12.52
N ASN A 144 11.37 -1.64 13.53
CA ASN A 144 12.75 -2.13 13.44
C ASN A 144 12.85 -3.66 13.50
N THR A 145 11.98 -4.34 14.27
CA THR A 145 12.06 -5.81 14.46
C THR A 145 11.08 -6.59 13.60
N GLY A 146 10.06 -5.91 13.04
CA GLY A 146 9.01 -6.54 12.22
C GLY A 146 7.99 -7.38 13.01
N LYS A 147 8.15 -7.54 14.32
CA LYS A 147 7.18 -8.28 15.15
C LYS A 147 5.91 -7.47 15.36
N TRP A 148 4.78 -8.14 15.48
CA TRP A 148 3.52 -7.50 15.84
C TRP A 148 3.58 -7.00 17.29
N ILE A 149 3.23 -5.73 17.51
CA ILE A 149 3.13 -5.09 18.83
C ILE A 149 1.73 -4.49 19.03
N PRO A 150 1.27 -4.40 20.29
CA PRO A 150 -0.06 -3.90 20.63
C PRO A 150 -0.34 -2.48 20.14
N GLN A 151 -1.60 -2.25 19.72
CA GLN A 151 -2.18 -0.91 19.56
C GLN A 151 -3.51 -0.82 20.29
N LEU A 152 -4.68 -0.90 19.62
CA LEU A 152 -6.00 -0.97 20.26
C LEU A 152 -6.23 -2.30 20.96
N ALA A 153 -5.62 -3.38 20.50
CA ALA A 153 -5.61 -4.63 21.24
C ALA A 153 -4.37 -4.74 22.13
N LYS A 154 -4.57 -5.13 23.38
CA LYS A 154 -3.49 -5.45 24.33
C LYS A 154 -2.84 -6.81 24.01
N SER A 155 -3.63 -7.73 23.48
CA SER A 155 -3.17 -9.07 23.09
C SER A 155 -4.11 -9.68 22.05
N TRP A 156 -3.61 -10.70 21.36
CA TRP A 156 -4.37 -11.48 20.37
C TRP A 156 -4.07 -12.97 20.52
N ALA A 157 -4.95 -13.79 19.97
CA ALA A 157 -4.80 -15.25 19.94
C ALA A 157 -5.42 -15.81 18.67
N PHE A 158 -5.00 -16.99 18.26
CA PHE A 158 -5.44 -17.62 17.03
C PHE A 158 -6.31 -18.85 17.33
N GLY A 159 -7.34 -19.05 16.51
CA GLY A 159 -8.12 -20.28 16.52
C GLY A 159 -7.38 -21.41 15.82
N GLU A 160 -7.66 -22.66 16.22
CA GLU A 160 -7.08 -23.88 15.62
C GLU A 160 -7.45 -24.04 14.12
N ASP A 161 -8.49 -23.35 13.67
CA ASP A 161 -8.98 -23.35 12.29
C ASP A 161 -8.15 -22.52 11.32
N ASN A 162 -7.14 -21.79 11.82
CA ASN A 162 -6.35 -20.82 11.04
C ASN A 162 -7.18 -19.76 10.28
N LYS A 163 -8.40 -19.48 10.74
CA LYS A 163 -9.34 -18.48 10.19
C LYS A 163 -9.81 -17.50 11.23
N THR A 164 -9.67 -17.84 12.49
CA THR A 164 -10.20 -17.07 13.61
C THR A 164 -9.08 -16.38 14.36
N VAL A 165 -9.26 -15.08 14.65
CA VAL A 165 -8.37 -14.31 15.51
C VAL A 165 -9.20 -13.68 16.63
N TYR A 166 -8.75 -13.84 17.86
CA TYR A 166 -9.33 -13.21 19.05
C TYR A 166 -8.48 -12.00 19.45
N PHE A 167 -9.13 -10.91 19.87
CA PHE A 167 -8.44 -9.72 20.35
C PHE A 167 -8.99 -9.29 21.69
N LYS A 168 -8.10 -9.00 22.64
CA LYS A 168 -8.44 -8.27 23.88
C LYS A 168 -8.15 -6.80 23.67
N LEU A 169 -9.18 -5.99 23.65
CA LEU A 169 -9.10 -4.54 23.46
C LEU A 169 -8.50 -3.84 24.69
N ASP A 170 -7.96 -2.66 24.48
CA ASP A 170 -7.57 -1.77 25.58
C ASP A 170 -8.82 -1.13 26.20
N ASP A 171 -9.15 -1.53 27.41
CA ASP A 171 -10.30 -1.04 28.19
C ASP A 171 -10.18 0.44 28.62
N THR A 172 -8.99 1.05 28.41
CA THR A 172 -8.77 2.49 28.59
C THR A 172 -8.98 3.29 27.30
N ALA A 173 -9.13 2.62 26.15
CA ALA A 173 -9.29 3.27 24.85
C ALA A 173 -10.56 4.11 24.79
N LYS A 174 -10.42 5.34 24.24
CA LYS A 174 -11.51 6.32 24.12
C LYS A 174 -11.47 6.99 22.75
N TRP A 175 -12.64 7.37 22.31
CA TRP A 175 -12.81 8.32 21.23
C TRP A 175 -12.37 9.73 21.63
N SER A 176 -12.11 10.60 20.66
CA SER A 176 -11.67 11.99 20.90
C SER A 176 -12.72 12.87 21.59
N ASP A 177 -13.96 12.44 21.69
CA ASP A 177 -15.05 13.06 22.44
C ASP A 177 -15.24 12.51 23.86
N GLY A 178 -14.41 11.52 24.25
CA GLY A 178 -14.36 10.94 25.58
C GLY A 178 -15.15 9.65 25.79
N GLU A 179 -16.00 9.24 24.82
CA GLU A 179 -16.71 7.96 24.88
C GLU A 179 -15.74 6.78 24.79
N LYS A 180 -16.05 5.66 25.44
CA LYS A 180 -15.21 4.45 25.43
C LYS A 180 -15.30 3.72 24.10
N ILE A 181 -14.19 3.14 23.67
CA ILE A 181 -14.15 2.21 22.54
C ILE A 181 -14.40 0.81 23.08
N THR A 182 -15.35 0.11 22.50
CA THR A 182 -15.77 -1.23 22.92
C THR A 182 -15.91 -2.19 21.73
N ALA A 183 -16.17 -3.44 22.03
CA ALA A 183 -16.49 -4.46 21.03
C ALA A 183 -17.69 -4.08 20.13
N ASP A 184 -18.65 -3.32 20.67
CA ASP A 184 -19.81 -2.85 19.90
C ASP A 184 -19.44 -1.92 18.74
N ASP A 185 -18.36 -1.15 18.85
CA ASP A 185 -17.85 -0.29 17.77
C ASP A 185 -17.24 -1.10 16.62
N TYR A 186 -16.71 -2.29 16.89
CA TYR A 186 -16.21 -3.23 15.89
C TYR A 186 -17.35 -4.01 15.22
N VAL A 187 -18.35 -4.42 15.97
CA VAL A 187 -19.57 -5.02 15.40
C VAL A 187 -20.27 -4.00 14.49
N PHE A 188 -20.35 -2.75 14.93
CA PHE A 188 -20.90 -1.66 14.11
C PHE A 188 -20.05 -1.37 12.87
N MET A 189 -18.73 -1.51 12.94
CA MET A 189 -17.85 -1.40 11.78
C MET A 189 -18.27 -2.36 10.66
N MET A 190 -18.63 -3.61 10.98
CA MET A 190 -19.13 -4.56 9.97
C MET A 190 -20.42 -4.05 9.32
N GLN A 191 -21.39 -3.56 10.11
CA GLN A 191 -22.61 -2.94 9.59
C GLN A 191 -22.30 -1.76 8.68
N TYR A 192 -21.37 -0.90 9.10
CA TYR A 192 -20.93 0.29 8.37
C TYR A 192 -20.41 -0.08 6.97
N TYR A 193 -19.48 -1.02 6.86
CA TYR A 193 -18.85 -1.35 5.59
C TYR A 193 -19.70 -2.24 4.68
N THR A 194 -20.64 -3.00 5.21
CA THR A 194 -21.56 -3.84 4.41
C THR A 194 -22.86 -3.12 4.03
N SER A 195 -23.09 -1.92 4.57
CA SER A 195 -24.27 -1.11 4.29
C SER A 195 -24.33 -0.68 2.81
N LYS A 196 -25.55 -0.61 2.28
CA LYS A 196 -25.83 -0.09 0.93
C LYS A 196 -25.70 1.45 0.86
N ASP A 197 -25.71 2.14 1.99
CA ASP A 197 -25.51 3.58 2.06
C ASP A 197 -24.02 3.97 1.94
N ILE A 198 -23.11 3.03 2.15
CA ILE A 198 -21.67 3.17 1.90
C ILE A 198 -21.38 2.65 0.49
N ILE A 199 -21.35 3.56 -0.49
CA ILE A 199 -21.05 3.23 -1.87
C ILE A 199 -19.53 3.18 -2.06
N ASP A 200 -18.91 2.11 -1.61
CA ASP A 200 -17.49 1.85 -1.79
C ASP A 200 -17.27 0.37 -2.10
N PRO A 201 -17.25 0.00 -3.39
CA PRO A 201 -17.24 -1.41 -3.79
C PRO A 201 -16.11 -2.23 -3.21
N TRP A 202 -14.93 -1.63 -3.00
CA TRP A 202 -13.80 -2.34 -2.43
C TRP A 202 -14.05 -2.73 -0.96
N TYR A 203 -14.49 -1.77 -0.13
CA TYR A 203 -14.79 -2.06 1.27
C TYR A 203 -16.00 -2.99 1.41
N ASN A 204 -17.05 -2.78 0.60
CA ASN A 204 -18.21 -3.66 0.63
C ASN A 204 -17.82 -5.12 0.30
N ASP A 205 -16.95 -5.33 -0.71
CA ASP A 205 -16.46 -6.66 -1.08
C ASP A 205 -15.57 -7.26 0.01
N PHE A 206 -14.61 -6.48 0.53
CA PHE A 206 -13.67 -6.93 1.55
C PHE A 206 -14.38 -7.38 2.85
N PHE A 207 -15.31 -6.57 3.36
CA PHE A 207 -16.05 -6.87 4.58
C PHE A 207 -17.24 -7.84 4.37
N THR A 208 -17.50 -8.26 3.15
CA THR A 208 -18.48 -9.33 2.84
C THR A 208 -17.78 -10.66 2.59
N ASN A 209 -16.64 -10.64 1.89
CA ASN A 209 -16.03 -11.85 1.34
C ASN A 209 -14.71 -12.25 1.99
N SER A 210 -14.05 -11.36 2.75
CA SER A 210 -12.75 -11.65 3.38
C SER A 210 -12.81 -11.64 4.90
N ILE A 211 -13.41 -10.60 5.51
CA ILE A 211 -13.75 -10.57 6.94
C ILE A 211 -15.22 -10.98 7.06
N VAL A 212 -15.46 -12.26 7.36
CA VAL A 212 -16.82 -12.81 7.35
C VAL A 212 -17.66 -12.28 8.49
N SER A 213 -17.09 -12.17 9.69
CA SER A 213 -17.80 -11.63 10.85
C SER A 213 -16.85 -11.08 11.91
N VAL A 214 -17.36 -10.15 12.69
CA VAL A 214 -16.79 -9.72 13.97
C VAL A 214 -17.83 -9.94 15.04
N GLU A 215 -17.50 -10.72 16.06
CA GLU A 215 -18.42 -11.12 17.11
C GLU A 215 -17.92 -10.59 18.46
N LYS A 216 -18.83 -10.01 19.22
CA LYS A 216 -18.59 -9.58 20.59
C LYS A 216 -18.66 -10.79 21.52
N ILE A 217 -17.58 -11.03 22.29
CA ILE A 217 -17.55 -12.01 23.38
C ILE A 217 -17.92 -11.29 24.70
N ASP A 218 -17.25 -10.21 24.99
CA ASP A 218 -17.55 -9.28 26.06
C ASP A 218 -17.26 -7.83 25.60
N ASP A 219 -17.37 -6.83 26.49
CA ASP A 219 -17.18 -5.42 26.11
C ASP A 219 -15.79 -5.11 25.55
N TYR A 220 -14.79 -5.92 25.85
CA TYR A 220 -13.40 -5.70 25.46
C TYR A 220 -12.76 -6.93 24.80
N THR A 221 -13.56 -7.91 24.40
CA THR A 221 -13.06 -9.09 23.67
C THR A 221 -13.88 -9.32 22.42
N ILE A 222 -13.22 -9.43 21.27
CA ILE A 222 -13.86 -9.74 20.00
C ILE A 222 -13.25 -11.00 19.38
N ARG A 223 -14.07 -11.68 18.60
CA ARG A 223 -13.67 -12.75 17.66
C ARG A 223 -13.82 -12.23 16.23
N VAL A 224 -12.78 -12.35 15.44
CA VAL A 224 -12.75 -12.00 14.02
C VAL A 224 -12.65 -13.27 13.21
N ASN A 225 -13.61 -13.53 12.33
CA ASN A 225 -13.64 -14.70 11.47
C ASN A 225 -13.33 -14.29 10.02
N LEU A 226 -12.33 -14.93 9.43
CA LEU A 226 -11.93 -14.73 8.05
C LEU A 226 -12.47 -15.86 7.16
N ALA A 227 -12.65 -15.59 5.87
CA ALA A 227 -13.21 -16.55 4.92
C ALA A 227 -12.28 -17.75 4.68
N VAL A 228 -10.98 -17.52 4.66
CA VAL A 228 -9.99 -18.51 4.22
C VAL A 228 -8.94 -18.72 5.31
N ALA A 229 -8.55 -19.99 5.49
CA ALA A 229 -7.46 -20.36 6.39
C ALA A 229 -6.13 -19.84 5.83
N GLN A 230 -5.31 -19.24 6.70
CA GLN A 230 -4.03 -18.64 6.34
C GLN A 230 -3.02 -18.79 7.49
N SER A 231 -1.74 -18.51 7.22
CA SER A 231 -0.75 -18.40 8.29
C SER A 231 -1.14 -17.32 9.30
N HIS A 232 -0.74 -17.47 10.55
CA HIS A 232 -1.00 -16.46 11.60
C HIS A 232 -0.53 -15.07 11.21
N ASP A 233 0.62 -14.98 10.53
CA ASP A 233 1.15 -13.71 10.06
C ASP A 233 0.25 -13.09 8.96
N SER A 234 -0.24 -13.89 8.01
CA SER A 234 -1.16 -13.43 6.98
C SER A 234 -2.51 -12.96 7.55
N LEU A 235 -3.04 -13.67 8.56
CA LEU A 235 -4.25 -13.24 9.28
C LEU A 235 -4.06 -11.85 9.91
N MET A 236 -2.92 -11.65 10.58
CA MET A 236 -2.59 -10.37 11.19
C MET A 236 -2.39 -9.26 10.15
N VAL A 237 -1.74 -9.55 9.02
CA VAL A 237 -1.61 -8.57 7.91
C VAL A 237 -2.99 -8.20 7.37
N MET A 238 -3.87 -9.16 7.10
CA MET A 238 -5.23 -8.88 6.58
C MET A 238 -6.03 -7.98 7.51
N ILE A 239 -5.95 -8.21 8.82
CA ILE A 239 -6.70 -7.42 9.80
C ILE A 239 -6.08 -6.03 10.00
N ASN A 240 -4.75 -5.90 9.99
CA ASN A 240 -4.04 -4.69 10.41
C ASN A 240 -3.49 -3.83 9.27
N MET A 241 -3.74 -4.17 8.00
CA MET A 241 -3.31 -3.33 6.87
C MET A 241 -3.85 -1.90 6.99
N PRO A 242 -3.01 -0.87 6.78
CA PRO A 242 -3.43 0.53 6.91
C PRO A 242 -4.65 0.90 6.06
N SER A 243 -4.78 0.32 4.88
CA SER A 243 -5.82 0.65 3.89
C SER A 243 -7.09 -0.17 3.98
N ASN A 244 -7.14 -1.25 4.79
CA ASN A 244 -8.28 -2.17 4.78
C ASN A 244 -9.49 -1.69 5.58
N GLY A 245 -9.36 -0.64 6.37
CA GLY A 245 -10.45 -0.07 7.14
C GLY A 245 -10.88 -0.85 8.39
N PHE A 246 -10.16 -1.92 8.78
CA PHE A 246 -10.47 -2.67 10.00
C PHE A 246 -10.12 -1.82 11.24
N GLN A 247 -10.97 -0.84 11.51
CA GLN A 247 -10.87 0.12 12.61
C GLN A 247 -12.25 0.30 13.20
N PRO A 248 -12.38 0.47 14.53
CA PRO A 248 -13.68 0.68 15.14
C PRO A 248 -14.37 1.91 14.54
N ARG A 249 -15.70 1.92 14.52
CA ARG A 249 -16.49 3.07 14.07
C ARG A 249 -17.33 3.59 15.22
N PRO A 250 -17.40 4.91 15.44
CA PRO A 250 -18.08 5.49 16.60
C PRO A 250 -19.59 5.35 16.48
N LYS A 251 -20.15 4.23 16.91
CA LYS A 251 -21.59 3.93 16.83
C LYS A 251 -22.45 5.05 17.42
N HIS A 252 -22.01 5.66 18.51
CA HIS A 252 -22.70 6.76 19.18
C HIS A 252 -22.83 8.02 18.32
N PHE A 253 -21.89 8.28 17.41
CA PHE A 253 -21.91 9.43 16.48
C PHE A 253 -23.06 9.35 15.47
N PHE A 254 -23.47 8.14 15.11
CA PHE A 254 -24.57 7.88 14.19
C PHE A 254 -25.93 7.70 14.87
N LYS A 255 -25.95 7.66 16.19
CA LYS A 255 -27.16 7.41 16.98
C LYS A 255 -28.21 8.50 16.77
N GLY A 256 -29.48 8.07 16.59
CA GLY A 256 -30.62 8.98 16.44
C GLY A 256 -30.86 9.51 15.03
N GLU A 257 -30.03 9.15 14.06
CA GLU A 257 -30.29 9.39 12.66
C GLU A 257 -31.32 8.37 12.10
N LYS A 258 -32.04 8.74 11.04
CA LYS A 258 -32.98 7.82 10.37
C LYS A 258 -32.24 6.66 9.71
N ASP A 259 -32.80 5.48 9.84
CA ASP A 259 -32.37 4.22 9.24
C ASP A 259 -33.65 3.48 8.81
N GLU A 260 -34.24 3.88 7.67
CA GLU A 260 -35.51 3.34 7.17
C GLU A 260 -35.35 1.94 6.57
N ASN A 261 -34.16 1.61 6.08
CA ASN A 261 -33.84 0.29 5.51
C ASN A 261 -33.38 -0.73 6.57
N ASN A 262 -33.19 -0.32 7.82
CA ASN A 262 -32.78 -1.13 8.96
C ASN A 262 -31.44 -1.88 8.75
N ASP A 263 -30.47 -1.26 8.07
CA ASP A 263 -29.13 -1.82 7.90
C ASP A 263 -28.12 -1.39 8.97
N GLY A 264 -28.59 -0.59 9.93
CA GLY A 264 -27.79 -0.07 11.05
C GLY A 264 -27.01 1.20 10.71
N MET A 265 -27.21 1.77 9.50
CA MET A 265 -26.56 3.00 9.05
C MET A 265 -27.57 4.11 8.77
N PRO A 266 -27.21 5.38 8.95
CA PRO A 266 -28.08 6.50 8.61
C PRO A 266 -28.40 6.57 7.13
N ASP A 267 -29.67 6.69 6.79
CA ASP A 267 -30.08 6.99 5.42
C ASP A 267 -29.37 8.21 4.85
N ASN A 268 -29.00 8.16 3.57
CA ASN A 268 -28.27 9.24 2.91
C ASN A 268 -26.94 9.61 3.60
N PHE A 269 -26.24 8.62 4.17
CA PHE A 269 -24.96 8.76 4.88
C PHE A 269 -23.99 9.69 4.14
N VAL A 270 -23.72 9.44 2.86
CA VAL A 270 -22.77 10.21 2.05
C VAL A 270 -23.10 11.71 2.07
N ARG A 271 -24.37 12.08 1.93
CA ARG A 271 -24.81 13.48 1.92
C ARG A 271 -24.77 14.12 3.29
N LYS A 272 -25.26 13.40 4.32
CA LYS A 272 -25.37 13.93 5.69
C LYS A 272 -24.02 14.12 6.37
N PHE A 273 -23.07 13.22 6.13
CA PHE A 273 -21.78 13.19 6.82
C PHE A 273 -20.61 13.70 5.98
N ASN A 274 -20.87 14.27 4.80
CA ASN A 274 -19.85 14.73 3.86
C ASN A 274 -18.80 15.69 4.48
N PHE A 275 -19.23 16.60 5.37
CA PHE A 275 -18.37 17.56 6.06
C PHE A 275 -18.53 17.52 7.60
N LYS A 276 -19.00 16.41 8.15
CA LYS A 276 -18.98 16.14 9.59
C LYS A 276 -17.73 15.33 9.93
N ALA A 277 -16.94 15.81 10.89
CA ALA A 277 -15.80 15.07 11.41
C ALA A 277 -16.27 14.00 12.37
N GLU A 278 -15.93 12.75 12.12
CA GLU A 278 -16.17 11.64 13.05
C GLU A 278 -15.21 11.76 14.25
N PRO A 279 -15.64 11.39 15.49
CA PRO A 279 -14.73 11.13 16.58
C PRO A 279 -13.70 10.06 16.19
N THR A 280 -12.48 10.19 16.69
CA THR A 280 -11.37 9.29 16.32
C THR A 280 -10.70 8.69 17.54
N ALA A 281 -10.14 7.48 17.40
CA ALA A 281 -9.24 6.86 18.37
C ALA A 281 -7.81 7.41 18.29
N ALA A 282 -7.50 8.15 17.21
CA ALA A 282 -6.18 8.68 16.89
C ALA A 282 -5.71 9.76 17.90
N PRO A 283 -4.39 10.04 17.97
CA PRO A 283 -3.86 11.14 18.78
C PRO A 283 -4.35 12.52 18.31
N TYR A 284 -4.73 12.66 17.05
CA TYR A 284 -5.19 13.91 16.46
C TYR A 284 -6.62 13.81 15.94
N TYR A 285 -7.43 14.81 16.27
CA TYR A 285 -8.77 14.97 15.71
C TYR A 285 -8.88 16.21 14.82
N LEU A 286 -9.84 16.23 13.93
CA LEU A 286 -10.09 17.34 13.02
C LEU A 286 -10.71 18.52 13.79
N ASP A 287 -9.91 19.57 14.03
CA ASP A 287 -10.30 20.75 14.82
C ASP A 287 -10.95 21.83 13.97
N LYS A 288 -10.36 22.15 12.82
CA LYS A 288 -10.79 23.31 12.02
C LYS A 288 -10.66 23.09 10.53
N VAL A 289 -11.72 23.43 9.81
CA VAL A 289 -11.76 23.43 8.35
C VAL A 289 -12.03 24.83 7.81
N LYS A 290 -11.13 25.33 6.96
CA LYS A 290 -11.33 26.55 6.16
C LYS A 290 -11.46 26.13 4.71
N LYS A 291 -12.70 26.04 4.21
CA LYS A 291 -13.02 25.53 2.87
C LYS A 291 -12.13 26.16 1.79
N GLY A 292 -11.52 25.31 0.97
CA GLY A 292 -10.63 25.69 -0.13
C GLY A 292 -9.25 26.25 0.30
N LYS A 293 -8.95 26.35 1.61
CA LYS A 293 -7.72 27.00 2.11
C LYS A 293 -6.88 26.12 3.00
N SER A 294 -7.46 25.51 4.03
CA SER A 294 -6.68 24.74 5.01
C SER A 294 -7.55 23.83 5.88
N VAL A 295 -6.90 22.79 6.41
CA VAL A 295 -7.43 21.89 7.42
C VAL A 295 -6.47 21.92 8.61
N THR A 296 -6.98 21.84 9.85
CA THR A 296 -6.16 21.79 11.06
C THR A 296 -6.60 20.62 11.92
N PHE A 297 -5.65 19.77 12.26
CA PHE A 297 -5.81 18.75 13.29
C PHE A 297 -5.23 19.26 14.60
N LYS A 298 -5.84 18.86 15.71
CA LYS A 298 -5.36 19.16 17.05
C LYS A 298 -5.16 17.86 17.83
N HIS A 299 -4.10 17.79 18.59
CA HIS A 299 -3.84 16.67 19.48
C HIS A 299 -4.89 16.60 20.61
N VAL A 300 -5.33 15.40 20.97
CA VAL A 300 -6.31 15.17 22.05
C VAL A 300 -5.79 15.74 23.39
N GLY A 301 -4.50 15.68 23.63
CA GLY A 301 -3.85 16.17 24.86
C GLY A 301 -3.02 15.07 25.53
N GLU A 302 -2.46 15.40 26.69
CA GLU A 302 -1.65 14.47 27.50
C GLU A 302 -2.46 13.27 28.02
N ASP A 303 -3.78 13.42 28.11
CA ASP A 303 -4.71 12.37 28.54
C ASP A 303 -5.14 11.43 27.41
N TRP A 304 -4.51 11.52 26.22
CA TRP A 304 -4.81 10.58 25.15
C TRP A 304 -4.54 9.15 25.64
N TRP A 305 -5.55 8.27 25.55
CA TRP A 305 -5.50 6.89 26.05
C TRP A 305 -4.29 6.10 25.52
N GLY A 306 -3.83 6.40 24.29
CA GLY A 306 -2.72 5.70 23.66
C GLY A 306 -1.42 5.81 24.46
N TYR A 307 -1.22 6.84 25.28
CA TYR A 307 -0.01 6.98 26.11
C TYR A 307 0.05 5.94 27.25
N ASN A 308 -1.01 5.18 27.51
CA ASN A 308 -0.95 4.00 28.37
C ASN A 308 -0.17 2.84 27.71
N ASN A 309 -0.08 2.83 26.39
CA ASN A 309 0.74 1.88 25.64
C ASN A 309 2.18 2.40 25.52
N ARG A 310 3.15 1.60 26.00
CA ARG A 310 4.56 1.97 26.03
C ARG A 310 5.13 2.38 24.66
N TYR A 311 4.58 1.81 23.55
CA TYR A 311 5.04 2.10 22.19
C TYR A 311 4.55 3.43 21.64
N TYR A 312 3.63 4.11 22.31
CA TYR A 312 3.21 5.46 21.96
C TYR A 312 3.93 6.55 22.76
N LYS A 313 4.67 6.17 23.79
CA LYS A 313 5.45 7.12 24.59
C LYS A 313 6.42 7.91 23.70
N ASN A 314 6.46 9.23 23.88
CA ASN A 314 7.29 10.16 23.11
C ASN A 314 7.01 10.20 21.59
N ARG A 315 5.82 9.83 21.18
CA ARG A 315 5.33 9.95 19.80
C ARG A 315 4.21 10.96 19.72
N TYR A 316 3.92 11.45 18.50
CA TYR A 316 2.85 12.41 18.23
C TYR A 316 2.99 13.72 19.05
N ASN A 317 4.19 14.28 19.04
CA ASN A 317 4.59 15.33 19.97
C ASN A 317 4.09 16.72 19.60
N VAL A 318 3.55 16.97 18.41
CA VAL A 318 3.09 18.31 18.00
C VAL A 318 1.66 18.57 18.48
N GLU A 319 1.37 19.77 18.99
CA GLU A 319 0.02 20.12 19.46
C GLU A 319 -0.98 20.27 18.31
N LYS A 320 -0.52 20.83 17.18
CA LYS A 320 -1.37 21.09 16.01
C LYS A 320 -0.67 20.73 14.72
N VAL A 321 -1.42 20.12 13.80
CA VAL A 321 -1.01 19.91 12.41
C VAL A 321 -1.87 20.78 11.51
N ARG A 322 -1.24 21.77 10.89
CA ARG A 322 -1.92 22.67 9.94
C ARG A 322 -1.55 22.32 8.50
N ILE A 323 -2.54 21.91 7.74
CA ILE A 323 -2.43 21.54 6.33
C ILE A 323 -2.97 22.68 5.48
N THR A 324 -2.14 23.28 4.63
CA THR A 324 -2.53 24.38 3.72
C THR A 324 -2.70 23.82 2.31
N VAL A 325 -3.69 24.32 1.55
CA VAL A 325 -3.86 23.93 0.14
C VAL A 325 -2.93 24.77 -0.73
N ILE A 326 -1.94 24.12 -1.36
CA ILE A 326 -1.00 24.73 -2.31
C ILE A 326 -0.88 23.79 -3.50
N ARG A 327 -1.37 24.21 -4.66
CA ARG A 327 -1.57 23.34 -5.83
C ARG A 327 -0.30 23.02 -6.63
N ASP A 328 0.73 23.82 -6.46
CA ASP A 328 1.95 23.74 -7.24
C ASP A 328 3.15 23.48 -6.30
N PRO A 329 3.92 22.40 -6.51
CA PRO A 329 5.07 22.05 -5.65
C PRO A 329 6.18 23.11 -5.65
N ASP A 330 6.43 23.80 -6.75
CA ASP A 330 7.43 24.89 -6.78
C ASP A 330 6.96 26.10 -5.98
N ILE A 331 5.66 26.37 -5.96
CA ILE A 331 5.08 27.38 -5.07
C ILE A 331 5.15 26.90 -3.62
N ALA A 332 4.87 25.64 -3.35
CA ALA A 332 4.99 25.07 -2.01
C ALA A 332 6.44 25.15 -1.48
N MET A 333 7.42 24.88 -2.31
CA MET A 333 8.84 25.06 -1.96
C MET A 333 9.17 26.50 -1.58
N LYS A 334 8.65 27.49 -2.34
CA LYS A 334 8.82 28.92 -1.98
C LYS A 334 8.15 29.27 -0.66
N HIS A 335 6.99 28.66 -0.34
CA HIS A 335 6.35 28.81 0.96
C HIS A 335 7.18 28.17 2.07
N PHE A 336 7.78 27.02 1.82
CA PHE A 336 8.69 26.35 2.75
C PHE A 336 9.91 27.20 3.05
N GLU A 337 10.62 27.71 2.04
CA GLU A 337 11.81 28.58 2.20
C GLU A 337 11.51 29.90 2.93
N LYS A 338 10.26 30.37 2.91
CA LYS A 338 9.80 31.53 3.69
C LYS A 338 9.37 31.21 5.12
N GLY A 339 9.46 29.93 5.54
CA GLY A 339 9.04 29.48 6.85
C GLY A 339 7.53 29.36 7.05
N ASN A 340 6.73 29.29 5.98
CA ASN A 340 5.29 29.06 6.04
C ASN A 340 4.93 27.57 6.14
N LEU A 341 5.85 26.69 5.74
CA LEU A 341 5.81 25.24 5.92
C LEU A 341 7.04 24.82 6.76
N ASP A 342 6.96 23.70 7.45
CA ASP A 342 8.02 23.25 8.35
C ASP A 342 8.94 22.20 7.70
N TYR A 343 8.47 21.55 6.63
CA TYR A 343 9.27 20.61 5.84
C TYR A 343 8.87 20.65 4.36
N PHE A 344 9.69 20.02 3.51
CA PHE A 344 9.42 19.77 2.11
C PHE A 344 10.07 18.45 1.67
N GLU A 345 9.31 17.63 0.94
CA GLU A 345 9.83 16.37 0.38
C GLU A 345 10.75 16.63 -0.81
N MET A 346 11.88 15.92 -0.86
CA MET A 346 12.93 16.09 -1.86
C MET A 346 13.35 14.78 -2.54
N VAL A 347 12.40 13.87 -2.77
CA VAL A 347 12.69 12.58 -3.40
C VAL A 347 13.29 12.74 -4.80
N LEU A 348 12.79 13.69 -5.61
CA LEU A 348 13.34 13.95 -6.93
C LEU A 348 14.76 14.53 -6.86
N PRO A 349 15.73 14.00 -7.63
CA PRO A 349 17.11 14.50 -7.64
C PRO A 349 17.23 16.00 -7.89
N SER A 350 16.41 16.57 -8.78
CA SER A 350 16.40 18.01 -9.09
C SER A 350 16.08 18.89 -7.87
N PHE A 351 15.15 18.47 -7.00
CA PHE A 351 14.87 19.22 -5.77
C PHE A 351 16.04 19.14 -4.79
N TRP A 352 16.60 17.95 -4.60
CA TRP A 352 17.70 17.74 -3.65
C TRP A 352 19.01 18.41 -4.08
N HIS A 353 19.41 18.28 -5.33
CA HIS A 353 20.70 18.73 -5.83
C HIS A 353 20.67 20.15 -6.38
N ASP A 354 19.61 20.56 -7.10
CA ASP A 354 19.63 21.80 -7.87
C ASP A 354 18.93 22.96 -7.14
N LYS A 355 17.88 22.68 -6.33
CA LYS A 355 17.05 23.73 -5.72
C LYS A 355 17.45 24.07 -4.29
N THR A 356 18.48 23.44 -3.71
CA THR A 356 18.90 23.68 -2.31
C THR A 356 20.10 24.63 -2.18
N ASN A 357 20.51 25.29 -3.26
CA ASN A 357 21.65 26.22 -3.26
C ASN A 357 21.24 27.66 -2.92
N THR A 358 20.28 27.86 -2.02
CA THR A 358 19.79 29.17 -1.61
C THR A 358 20.33 29.59 -0.24
N ASP A 359 20.24 30.86 0.10
CA ASP A 359 20.75 31.43 1.36
C ASP A 359 20.20 30.75 2.60
N VAL A 360 18.95 30.28 2.57
CA VAL A 360 18.33 29.65 3.76
C VAL A 360 18.96 28.32 4.11
N TYR A 361 19.50 27.58 3.13
CA TYR A 361 20.31 26.36 3.36
C TYR A 361 21.73 26.71 3.79
N LYS A 362 22.41 27.59 3.04
CA LYS A 362 23.81 28.02 3.33
C LYS A 362 23.97 28.65 4.72
N LYS A 363 22.94 29.35 5.20
CA LYS A 363 22.90 29.93 6.54
C LYS A 363 22.46 28.96 7.63
N GLY A 364 22.24 27.68 7.30
CA GLY A 364 21.86 26.64 8.23
C GLY A 364 20.48 26.81 8.89
N TYR A 365 19.58 27.57 8.28
CA TYR A 365 18.20 27.71 8.78
C TYR A 365 17.37 26.50 8.40
N ILE A 366 17.61 25.92 7.22
CA ILE A 366 17.01 24.68 6.73
C ILE A 366 18.08 23.60 6.72
N GLN A 367 17.74 22.43 7.17
CA GLN A 367 18.57 21.23 7.23
C GLN A 367 18.04 20.21 6.23
N LYS A 368 18.90 19.33 5.74
CA LYS A 368 18.56 18.25 4.83
C LYS A 368 18.74 16.91 5.54
N TYR A 369 17.81 16.00 5.34
CA TYR A 369 17.87 14.63 5.84
C TYR A 369 17.60 13.64 4.70
N TRP A 370 18.49 12.67 4.58
CA TRP A 370 18.37 11.54 3.67
C TRP A 370 18.47 10.26 4.48
N GLY A 371 17.34 9.62 4.75
CA GLY A 371 17.29 8.39 5.54
C GLY A 371 16.92 7.19 4.67
N PHE A 372 17.79 6.17 4.66
CA PHE A 372 17.50 4.91 4.02
C PHE A 372 16.53 4.09 4.85
N ASN A 373 15.68 3.29 4.17
CA ASN A 373 14.73 2.38 4.81
C ASN A 373 14.67 1.04 4.06
N GLN A 374 13.95 0.09 4.63
CA GLN A 374 13.70 -1.22 4.03
C GLN A 374 12.21 -1.50 3.92
N SER A 375 11.42 -0.47 3.59
CA SER A 375 10.00 -0.64 3.30
C SER A 375 9.79 -1.46 2.03
N PRO A 376 8.76 -2.34 1.98
CA PRO A 376 8.48 -3.16 0.83
C PRO A 376 8.23 -2.33 -0.43
N GLN A 377 8.85 -2.72 -1.53
CA GLN A 377 8.70 -2.09 -2.84
C GLN A 377 8.33 -3.12 -3.89
N GLY A 378 7.27 -2.86 -4.63
CA GLY A 378 6.76 -3.77 -5.64
C GLY A 378 7.70 -3.94 -6.84
N ALA A 379 7.35 -4.85 -7.74
CA ALA A 379 8.09 -5.08 -8.97
C ALA A 379 8.11 -3.84 -9.86
N GLY A 380 9.23 -3.59 -10.50
CA GLY A 380 9.37 -2.47 -11.41
C GLY A 380 10.54 -2.64 -12.37
N GLY A 381 10.39 -2.07 -13.56
CA GLY A 381 11.37 -2.17 -14.64
C GLY A 381 10.72 -2.37 -16.00
N VAL A 382 11.34 -3.19 -16.86
CA VAL A 382 10.83 -3.53 -18.19
C VAL A 382 10.17 -4.90 -18.15
N TRP A 383 8.85 -4.93 -18.29
CA TRP A 383 8.02 -6.14 -18.30
C TRP A 383 7.89 -6.63 -19.76
N MET A 384 8.22 -7.90 -20.00
CA MET A 384 8.20 -8.51 -21.31
C MET A 384 6.95 -9.35 -21.52
N ASN A 385 6.08 -8.98 -22.45
CA ASN A 385 4.88 -9.73 -22.77
C ASN A 385 5.22 -10.96 -23.62
N THR A 386 5.32 -12.13 -22.98
CA THR A 386 5.74 -13.37 -23.65
C THR A 386 4.72 -13.93 -24.66
N ALA A 387 3.50 -13.39 -24.71
CA ALA A 387 2.54 -13.72 -25.76
C ALA A 387 2.79 -12.97 -27.09
N MET A 388 3.71 -12.00 -27.09
CA MET A 388 4.07 -11.26 -28.29
C MET A 388 5.17 -11.95 -29.10
N PRO A 389 5.16 -11.82 -30.43
CA PRO A 389 6.17 -12.43 -31.30
C PRO A 389 7.61 -12.13 -30.86
N LEU A 390 8.46 -13.13 -30.88
CA LEU A 390 9.88 -13.16 -30.46
C LEU A 390 10.07 -13.09 -28.93
N LEU A 391 9.13 -12.58 -28.14
CA LEU A 391 9.24 -12.52 -26.68
C LEU A 391 8.90 -13.86 -26.00
N ASP A 392 8.34 -14.84 -26.71
CA ASP A 392 8.22 -16.23 -26.32
C ASP A 392 9.58 -16.97 -26.29
N ASN A 393 10.57 -16.50 -27.05
CA ASN A 393 11.91 -17.06 -27.12
C ASN A 393 12.77 -16.64 -25.90
N LEU A 394 13.20 -17.62 -25.11
CA LEU A 394 14.02 -17.38 -23.91
C LEU A 394 15.36 -16.69 -24.23
N GLU A 395 16.03 -17.06 -25.34
CA GLU A 395 17.31 -16.45 -25.71
C GLU A 395 17.12 -14.96 -26.09
N VAL A 396 16.00 -14.59 -26.73
CA VAL A 396 15.66 -13.17 -26.96
C VAL A 396 15.49 -12.44 -25.64
N ARG A 397 14.76 -13.02 -24.67
CA ARG A 397 14.56 -12.40 -23.34
C ARG A 397 15.88 -12.26 -22.57
N LYS A 398 16.76 -13.27 -22.59
CA LYS A 398 18.11 -13.18 -22.01
C LYS A 398 18.96 -12.08 -22.65
N GLY A 399 18.88 -11.96 -23.97
CA GLY A 399 19.55 -10.88 -24.69
C GLY A 399 19.01 -9.50 -24.28
N ILE A 400 17.69 -9.32 -24.17
CA ILE A 400 17.06 -8.08 -23.70
C ILE A 400 17.52 -7.77 -22.26
N MET A 401 17.56 -8.78 -21.38
CA MET A 401 18.03 -8.63 -20.00
C MET A 401 19.46 -8.08 -19.95
N ALA A 402 20.37 -8.67 -20.71
CA ALA A 402 21.78 -8.28 -20.75
C ALA A 402 22.02 -6.95 -21.51
N ALA A 403 21.15 -6.57 -22.46
CA ALA A 403 21.25 -5.34 -23.23
C ALA A 403 20.63 -4.10 -22.54
N THR A 404 19.98 -4.26 -21.39
CA THR A 404 19.26 -3.16 -20.74
C THR A 404 20.07 -2.60 -19.56
N ASP A 405 20.71 -1.44 -19.76
CA ASP A 405 21.65 -0.82 -18.82
C ASP A 405 20.95 0.05 -17.77
N PHE A 406 20.37 -0.58 -16.73
CA PHE A 406 19.81 0.16 -15.60
C PHE A 406 20.88 0.76 -14.67
N ASP A 407 22.08 0.18 -14.57
CA ASP A 407 23.15 0.73 -13.74
C ASP A 407 23.63 2.06 -14.29
N GLY A 408 23.94 2.10 -15.59
CA GLY A 408 24.31 3.35 -16.25
C GLY A 408 23.19 4.38 -16.30
N MET A 409 21.92 3.94 -16.39
CA MET A 409 20.77 4.85 -16.29
C MET A 409 20.69 5.51 -14.90
N ILE A 410 20.87 4.73 -13.82
CA ILE A 410 20.88 5.26 -12.45
C ILE A 410 22.02 6.28 -12.30
N GLU A 411 23.21 5.95 -12.74
CA GLU A 411 24.39 6.83 -12.61
C GLU A 411 24.21 8.11 -13.42
N ASN A 412 23.90 7.99 -14.73
CA ASN A 412 23.95 9.11 -15.66
C ASN A 412 22.67 9.96 -15.68
N ILE A 413 21.49 9.34 -15.46
CA ILE A 413 20.20 10.04 -15.52
C ILE A 413 19.66 10.34 -14.13
N MET A 414 19.87 9.42 -13.17
CA MET A 414 19.34 9.53 -11.79
C MET A 414 20.41 9.96 -10.76
N ARG A 415 21.60 10.35 -11.22
CA ARG A 415 22.72 10.88 -10.41
C ARG A 415 23.22 9.92 -9.33
N GLY A 416 23.07 8.61 -9.52
CA GLY A 416 23.43 7.61 -8.53
C GLY A 416 22.51 7.55 -7.29
N ASP A 417 21.44 8.32 -7.27
CA ASP A 417 20.57 8.43 -6.10
C ASP A 417 19.73 7.17 -5.86
N TYR A 418 19.45 6.38 -6.89
CA TYR A 418 18.57 5.22 -6.83
C TYR A 418 19.37 3.93 -6.75
N SER A 419 18.77 2.88 -6.20
CA SER A 419 19.40 1.55 -6.11
C SER A 419 18.82 0.58 -7.14
N ARG A 420 19.60 -0.45 -7.52
CA ARG A 420 19.13 -1.51 -8.38
C ARG A 420 18.16 -2.43 -7.66
N LYS A 421 17.11 -2.87 -8.37
CA LYS A 421 16.26 -3.97 -7.90
C LYS A 421 16.91 -5.32 -8.22
N PRO A 422 16.82 -6.31 -7.30
CA PRO A 422 17.13 -7.70 -7.62
C PRO A 422 16.07 -8.28 -8.57
N HIS A 423 16.26 -9.52 -9.00
CA HIS A 423 15.23 -10.26 -9.72
C HIS A 423 14.01 -10.54 -8.82
N GLY A 424 12.90 -10.97 -9.41
CA GLY A 424 11.67 -11.26 -8.68
C GLY A 424 10.70 -10.09 -8.63
N LEU A 425 9.69 -10.16 -7.75
CA LEU A 425 8.57 -9.22 -7.76
C LEU A 425 8.69 -8.09 -6.76
N GLY A 426 9.76 -7.99 -5.99
CA GLY A 426 9.85 -6.91 -5.03
C GLY A 426 11.13 -6.90 -4.23
N PHE A 427 11.09 -6.11 -3.17
CA PHE A 427 12.21 -5.86 -2.28
C PHE A 427 11.68 -5.30 -0.96
N GLY A 428 12.35 -5.62 0.14
CA GLY A 428 11.99 -5.11 1.47
C GLY A 428 10.94 -5.96 2.19
N HIS A 429 10.72 -7.19 1.75
CA HIS A 429 9.81 -8.15 2.39
C HIS A 429 10.49 -9.00 3.49
N GLY A 430 11.68 -8.61 3.93
CA GLY A 430 12.41 -9.30 4.99
C GLY A 430 12.85 -10.71 4.56
N GLU A 431 12.48 -11.72 5.36
CA GLU A 431 12.85 -13.11 5.12
C GLU A 431 12.19 -13.73 3.86
N TYR A 432 11.20 -13.07 3.27
CA TYR A 432 10.65 -13.50 1.98
C TYR A 432 11.58 -13.24 0.81
N ASP A 433 12.48 -12.25 0.91
CA ASP A 433 13.42 -11.91 -0.15
C ASP A 433 14.61 -12.88 -0.12
N ASP A 434 14.97 -13.47 -1.27
CA ASP A 434 16.15 -14.33 -1.36
C ASP A 434 17.42 -13.46 -1.24
N PRO A 435 18.24 -13.65 -0.19
CA PRO A 435 19.46 -12.86 0.01
C PRO A 435 20.53 -13.06 -1.07
N ASN A 436 20.43 -14.14 -1.85
CA ASN A 436 21.36 -14.44 -2.94
C ASN A 436 20.91 -13.83 -4.29
N ASN A 437 19.72 -13.24 -4.31
CA ASN A 437 19.16 -12.68 -5.53
C ASN A 437 19.76 -11.31 -5.84
N THR A 438 20.57 -11.22 -6.89
CA THR A 438 21.28 -10.00 -7.28
C THR A 438 20.72 -9.42 -8.58
N PRO A 439 20.86 -8.10 -8.81
CA PRO A 439 20.47 -7.47 -10.07
C PRO A 439 21.24 -8.05 -11.28
N PRO A 440 20.61 -8.18 -12.46
CA PRO A 440 21.32 -8.55 -13.69
C PRO A 440 22.31 -7.43 -14.07
N LYS A 441 23.42 -7.85 -14.66
CA LYS A 441 24.45 -6.93 -15.16
C LYS A 441 24.20 -6.59 -16.63
N PHE A 442 24.51 -5.36 -17.00
CA PHE A 442 24.60 -4.94 -18.40
C PHE A 442 25.86 -5.58 -19.03
N ASP A 443 25.68 -6.32 -20.12
CA ASP A 443 26.74 -7.03 -20.81
C ASP A 443 26.38 -7.16 -22.29
N VAL A 444 27.00 -6.31 -23.11
CA VAL A 444 26.76 -6.26 -24.55
C VAL A 444 27.17 -7.56 -25.25
N ASP A 445 28.31 -8.16 -24.85
CA ASP A 445 28.82 -9.39 -25.48
C ASP A 445 27.92 -10.60 -25.15
N ALA A 446 27.44 -10.66 -23.93
CA ALA A 446 26.44 -11.67 -23.53
C ALA A 446 25.12 -11.49 -24.30
N ALA A 447 24.64 -10.26 -24.43
CA ALA A 447 23.43 -9.95 -25.19
C ALA A 447 23.55 -10.38 -26.64
N VAL A 448 24.67 -10.05 -27.28
CA VAL A 448 24.97 -10.45 -28.66
C VAL A 448 24.94 -11.97 -28.83
N LYS A 449 25.61 -12.73 -27.95
CA LYS A 449 25.59 -14.20 -27.96
C LYS A 449 24.21 -14.79 -27.87
N HIS A 450 23.35 -14.21 -27.01
CA HIS A 450 21.97 -14.65 -26.86
C HIS A 450 21.14 -14.35 -28.11
N PHE A 451 21.30 -13.17 -28.72
CA PHE A 451 20.60 -12.83 -29.94
C PHE A 451 21.03 -13.69 -31.12
N GLU A 452 22.34 -14.02 -31.26
CA GLU A 452 22.85 -14.95 -32.25
C GLU A 452 22.27 -16.37 -32.06
N LYS A 453 22.21 -16.89 -30.84
CA LYS A 453 21.53 -18.17 -30.55
C LYS A 453 20.04 -18.15 -30.91
N ALA A 454 19.40 -16.98 -30.84
CA ALA A 454 18.02 -16.79 -31.25
C ALA A 454 17.86 -16.62 -32.78
N GLY A 455 18.95 -16.67 -33.55
CA GLY A 455 18.97 -16.54 -35.01
C GLY A 455 19.05 -15.09 -35.51
N PHE A 456 19.44 -14.14 -34.66
CA PHE A 456 19.67 -12.73 -35.02
C PHE A 456 21.18 -12.46 -35.16
N ASP A 457 21.83 -13.08 -36.11
CA ASP A 457 23.27 -13.05 -36.34
C ASP A 457 23.73 -11.96 -37.31
N THR A 458 22.83 -11.36 -38.08
CA THR A 458 23.12 -10.35 -39.07
C THR A 458 22.82 -8.94 -38.59
N LEU A 459 23.76 -8.00 -38.76
CA LEU A 459 23.52 -6.57 -38.50
C LEU A 459 23.01 -5.89 -39.77
N GLY A 460 21.88 -5.20 -39.64
CA GLY A 460 21.37 -4.29 -40.67
C GLY A 460 22.27 -3.05 -40.85
N SER A 461 22.05 -2.30 -41.90
CA SER A 461 22.84 -1.09 -42.22
C SER A 461 22.73 0.02 -41.15
N ASP A 462 21.73 -0.04 -40.29
CA ASP A 462 21.50 0.89 -39.21
C ASP A 462 22.00 0.36 -37.85
N GLY A 463 22.65 -0.80 -37.84
CA GLY A 463 23.23 -1.45 -36.68
C GLY A 463 22.21 -2.26 -35.83
N ILE A 464 21.00 -2.51 -36.35
CA ILE A 464 20.01 -3.35 -35.66
C ILE A 464 20.04 -4.76 -36.25
N ARG A 465 19.97 -5.77 -35.36
CA ARG A 465 20.04 -7.16 -35.78
C ARG A 465 18.76 -7.62 -36.48
N VAL A 466 18.96 -8.49 -37.49
CA VAL A 466 17.88 -9.15 -38.23
C VAL A 466 18.14 -10.65 -38.29
N ASN A 467 17.08 -11.44 -38.35
CA ASN A 467 17.17 -12.88 -38.57
C ASN A 467 17.14 -13.23 -40.08
N ASP A 468 17.26 -14.52 -40.39
CA ASP A 468 17.25 -15.07 -41.77
C ASP A 468 15.93 -14.78 -42.52
N LYS A 469 14.83 -14.49 -41.79
CA LYS A 469 13.52 -14.10 -42.35
C LYS A 469 13.39 -12.60 -42.55
N GLY A 470 14.43 -11.82 -42.27
CA GLY A 470 14.41 -10.35 -42.36
C GLY A 470 13.63 -9.67 -41.22
N GLN A 471 13.28 -10.38 -40.14
CA GLN A 471 12.64 -9.78 -39.00
C GLN A 471 13.67 -9.01 -38.18
N ARG A 472 13.34 -7.75 -37.81
CA ARG A 472 14.17 -6.89 -36.96
C ARG A 472 14.04 -7.26 -35.50
N LEU A 473 15.15 -7.17 -34.80
CA LEU A 473 15.17 -7.25 -33.34
C LEU A 473 14.74 -5.88 -32.74
N SER A 474 13.46 -5.61 -32.76
CA SER A 474 12.89 -4.31 -32.41
C SER A 474 11.62 -4.48 -31.56
N PHE A 475 11.54 -3.75 -30.44
CA PHE A 475 10.41 -3.81 -29.53
C PHE A 475 9.99 -2.41 -29.05
N ALA A 476 8.67 -2.19 -28.95
CA ALA A 476 8.11 -0.96 -28.41
C ALA A 476 8.00 -1.03 -26.88
N ILE A 477 8.59 -0.06 -26.19
CA ILE A 477 8.42 0.13 -24.75
C ILE A 477 7.25 1.09 -24.52
N THR A 478 6.15 0.58 -23.98
CA THR A 478 4.98 1.39 -23.59
C THR A 478 5.16 1.95 -22.18
N TYR A 479 4.93 3.27 -22.02
CA TYR A 479 5.00 3.95 -20.71
C TYR A 479 4.07 5.16 -20.66
N GLY A 480 3.71 5.59 -19.41
CA GLY A 480 2.65 6.56 -19.18
C GLY A 480 3.09 7.96 -18.75
N TYR A 481 4.38 8.19 -18.50
CA TYR A 481 4.85 9.45 -17.93
C TYR A 481 5.97 10.06 -18.75
N ASN A 482 5.77 11.30 -19.20
CA ASN A 482 6.77 12.01 -19.99
C ASN A 482 8.10 12.22 -19.23
N SER A 483 8.04 12.36 -17.90
CA SER A 483 9.22 12.45 -17.03
C SER A 483 10.12 11.20 -17.08
N TRP A 484 9.61 10.05 -17.52
CA TRP A 484 10.39 8.83 -17.72
C TRP A 484 11.12 8.77 -19.05
N THR A 485 10.76 9.62 -20.00
CA THR A 485 11.36 9.61 -21.35
C THR A 485 12.90 9.68 -21.34
N PRO A 486 13.58 10.53 -20.54
CA PRO A 486 15.05 10.53 -20.50
C PRO A 486 15.65 9.19 -20.06
N ARG A 487 15.00 8.49 -19.12
CA ARG A 487 15.43 7.16 -18.62
C ARG A 487 15.35 6.11 -19.73
N ILE A 488 14.18 6.04 -20.39
CA ILE A 488 13.92 5.04 -21.45
C ILE A 488 14.74 5.35 -22.70
N ALA A 489 14.97 6.62 -23.03
CA ALA A 489 15.85 7.03 -24.12
C ALA A 489 17.30 6.59 -23.87
N TYR A 490 17.80 6.68 -22.63
CA TYR A 490 19.10 6.14 -22.26
C TYR A 490 19.16 4.63 -22.51
N LEU A 491 18.19 3.87 -21.99
CA LEU A 491 18.13 2.41 -22.18
C LEU A 491 18.11 2.02 -23.68
N LYS A 492 17.37 2.79 -24.50
CA LYS A 492 17.33 2.60 -25.96
C LYS A 492 18.70 2.74 -26.58
N GLU A 493 19.44 3.80 -26.26
CA GLU A 493 20.77 4.02 -26.84
C GLU A 493 21.78 2.94 -26.42
N GLN A 494 21.68 2.46 -25.14
CA GLN A 494 22.55 1.37 -24.67
C GLN A 494 22.21 0.03 -25.34
N ALA A 495 20.94 -0.31 -25.50
CA ALA A 495 20.49 -1.54 -26.14
C ALA A 495 20.95 -1.64 -27.58
N LYS A 496 21.07 -0.50 -28.29
CA LYS A 496 21.56 -0.44 -29.65
C LYS A 496 23.01 -0.95 -29.81
N LEU A 497 23.84 -0.87 -28.77
CA LEU A 497 25.21 -1.40 -28.79
C LEU A 497 25.22 -2.93 -29.03
N ALA A 498 24.18 -3.63 -28.58
CA ALA A 498 24.01 -5.08 -28.85
C ALA A 498 23.21 -5.37 -30.14
N GLY A 499 22.83 -4.34 -30.90
CA GLY A 499 21.97 -4.47 -32.07
C GLY A 499 20.48 -4.64 -31.78
N LEU A 500 20.02 -4.27 -30.58
CA LEU A 500 18.62 -4.27 -30.17
C LEU A 500 18.02 -2.86 -30.28
N GLU A 501 16.87 -2.77 -30.95
CA GLU A 501 16.12 -1.52 -31.03
C GLU A 501 14.98 -1.47 -30.01
N PHE A 502 14.98 -0.43 -29.16
CA PHE A 502 13.80 -0.03 -28.42
C PHE A 502 13.14 1.18 -29.08
N THR A 503 11.86 1.08 -29.40
CA THR A 503 11.05 2.23 -29.81
C THR A 503 10.21 2.73 -28.63
N LEU A 504 10.07 4.05 -28.50
CA LEU A 504 9.40 4.69 -27.39
C LEU A 504 7.92 4.90 -27.70
N ASN A 505 7.04 4.25 -26.95
CA ASN A 505 5.58 4.39 -27.06
C ASN A 505 5.04 5.12 -25.82
N LEU A 506 5.19 6.45 -25.78
CA LEU A 506 4.63 7.31 -24.76
C LEU A 506 3.12 7.50 -25.00
N VAL A 507 2.33 7.09 -24.05
CA VAL A 507 0.86 7.29 -24.01
C VAL A 507 0.52 7.97 -22.69
N ASP A 508 -0.60 8.68 -22.56
CA ASP A 508 -0.97 9.22 -21.25
C ASP A 508 -1.15 8.11 -20.20
N GLY A 509 -0.87 8.42 -18.91
CA GLY A 509 -0.71 7.41 -17.88
C GLY A 509 -1.89 6.43 -17.74
N SER A 510 -3.12 6.91 -17.79
CA SER A 510 -4.32 6.07 -17.68
C SER A 510 -4.52 5.22 -18.93
N SER A 511 -4.28 5.78 -20.08
CA SER A 511 -4.38 5.07 -21.38
C SER A 511 -3.26 4.04 -21.54
N ALA A 512 -2.02 4.36 -21.09
CA ALA A 512 -0.91 3.42 -21.10
C ALA A 512 -1.22 2.20 -20.22
N PHE A 513 -1.68 2.43 -19.00
CA PHE A 513 -2.03 1.36 -18.09
C PHE A 513 -3.19 0.49 -18.64
N LYS A 514 -4.23 1.12 -19.20
CA LYS A 514 -5.31 0.41 -19.89
C LYS A 514 -4.77 -0.45 -21.03
N TYR A 515 -3.89 0.08 -21.89
CA TYR A 515 -3.27 -0.64 -23.00
C TYR A 515 -2.48 -1.86 -22.52
N ILE A 516 -1.77 -1.74 -21.39
CA ILE A 516 -1.02 -2.83 -20.75
C ILE A 516 -1.99 -3.87 -20.17
N LEU A 517 -3.06 -3.46 -19.47
CA LEU A 517 -4.08 -4.36 -18.94
C LEU A 517 -4.85 -5.11 -20.05
N GLU A 518 -5.00 -4.51 -21.22
CA GLU A 518 -5.57 -5.14 -22.43
C GLU A 518 -4.54 -6.07 -23.13
N LYS A 519 -3.32 -6.27 -22.57
CA LYS A 519 -2.27 -7.16 -23.08
C LYS A 519 -1.75 -6.81 -24.49
N LYS A 520 -1.84 -5.53 -24.89
CA LYS A 520 -1.47 -5.05 -26.22
C LYS A 520 -0.01 -4.61 -26.37
N HIS A 521 0.70 -4.45 -25.25
CA HIS A 521 2.11 -4.04 -25.23
C HIS A 521 3.03 -5.18 -25.62
N GLN A 522 4.19 -4.83 -26.19
CA GLN A 522 5.34 -5.74 -26.30
C GLN A 522 6.17 -5.69 -25.02
N LEU A 523 6.73 -4.52 -24.71
CA LEU A 523 7.40 -4.23 -23.45
C LEU A 523 6.64 -3.11 -22.73
N ALA A 524 6.61 -3.17 -21.39
CA ALA A 524 6.04 -2.10 -20.57
C ALA A 524 7.07 -1.63 -19.56
N PHE A 525 7.31 -0.31 -19.49
CA PHE A 525 8.09 0.28 -18.41
C PHE A 525 7.12 0.75 -17.31
N LEU A 526 7.05 0.01 -16.20
CA LEU A 526 6.16 0.33 -15.10
C LEU A 526 6.69 -0.17 -13.76
N ASN A 527 6.20 0.46 -12.69
CA ASN A 527 6.41 0.04 -11.31
C ASN A 527 5.06 -0.30 -10.69
N MET A 528 5.01 -1.41 -9.98
CA MET A 528 3.83 -1.88 -9.25
C MET A 528 4.02 -1.62 -7.75
N GLY A 529 2.92 -1.47 -7.03
CA GLY A 529 2.94 -1.43 -5.57
C GLY A 529 3.24 -2.79 -4.95
N SER A 530 3.53 -2.82 -3.66
CA SER A 530 3.69 -4.05 -2.89
C SER A 530 2.95 -3.97 -1.56
N GLY A 531 2.50 -5.12 -1.06
CA GLY A 531 2.10 -5.30 0.32
C GLY A 531 3.28 -5.74 1.19
N GLU A 532 3.04 -6.00 2.46
CA GLU A 532 4.06 -6.54 3.39
C GLU A 532 4.45 -7.98 3.06
N ILE A 533 3.56 -8.74 2.42
CA ILE A 533 3.77 -10.10 1.97
C ILE A 533 3.75 -10.12 0.44
N PRO A 534 4.73 -10.76 -0.22
CA PRO A 534 4.74 -10.86 -1.68
C PRO A 534 3.50 -11.57 -2.22
N ALA A 535 2.84 -10.98 -3.23
CA ALA A 535 1.67 -11.53 -3.91
C ALA A 535 2.07 -12.08 -5.29
N TYR A 536 2.43 -13.35 -5.35
CA TYR A 536 2.92 -13.96 -6.59
C TYR A 536 1.80 -14.34 -7.55
N TRP A 537 0.69 -14.84 -7.04
CA TRP A 537 -0.44 -15.32 -7.87
C TRP A 537 -0.95 -14.25 -8.84
N GLU A 538 -1.08 -13.03 -8.36
CA GLU A 538 -1.62 -11.89 -9.11
C GLU A 538 -0.82 -11.59 -10.38
N TYR A 539 0.50 -11.70 -10.30
CA TYR A 539 1.43 -11.31 -11.37
C TYR A 539 1.89 -12.47 -12.24
N LEU A 540 1.95 -13.67 -11.68
CA LEU A 540 2.72 -14.78 -12.27
C LEU A 540 1.90 -16.05 -12.54
N HIS A 541 0.77 -16.28 -11.87
CA HIS A 541 0.00 -17.51 -12.05
C HIS A 541 -0.66 -17.54 -13.43
N SER A 542 -0.61 -18.70 -14.10
CA SER A 542 -1.13 -18.90 -15.46
C SER A 542 -2.62 -18.58 -15.61
N ASP A 543 -3.39 -18.69 -14.53
CA ASP A 543 -4.81 -18.30 -14.51
C ASP A 543 -5.05 -16.82 -14.86
N ASN A 544 -4.05 -15.96 -14.67
CA ASN A 544 -4.10 -14.54 -14.99
C ASN A 544 -3.45 -14.20 -16.33
N ALA A 545 -2.68 -15.12 -16.91
CA ALA A 545 -2.02 -14.92 -18.19
C ALA A 545 -3.06 -14.80 -19.32
N ASN A 546 -2.79 -13.94 -20.27
CA ASN A 546 -3.64 -13.67 -21.44
C ASN A 546 -5.07 -13.21 -21.13
N LYS A 547 -5.38 -12.91 -19.86
CA LYS A 547 -6.68 -12.36 -19.46
C LYS A 547 -6.59 -10.84 -19.34
N PRO A 548 -7.40 -10.06 -20.08
CA PRO A 548 -7.48 -8.61 -19.90
C PRO A 548 -7.86 -8.24 -18.45
N GLN A 549 -7.44 -7.08 -18.01
CA GLN A 549 -7.71 -6.53 -16.68
C GLN A 549 -7.10 -7.31 -15.52
N THR A 550 -6.08 -8.15 -15.77
CA THR A 550 -5.24 -8.79 -14.74
C THR A 550 -3.84 -8.15 -14.70
N ASN A 551 -3.14 -8.30 -13.57
CA ASN A 551 -1.79 -7.77 -13.39
C ASN A 551 -0.67 -8.71 -13.91
N ALA A 552 -1.01 -9.83 -14.53
CA ALA A 552 -0.05 -10.70 -15.23
C ALA A 552 0.45 -10.01 -16.53
N HIS A 553 1.23 -8.95 -16.38
CA HIS A 553 1.68 -8.11 -17.50
C HIS A 553 2.65 -8.84 -18.43
N THR A 554 3.32 -9.86 -17.95
CA THR A 554 4.22 -10.69 -18.74
C THR A 554 3.51 -11.73 -19.60
N ASN A 555 2.25 -12.04 -19.30
CA ASN A 555 1.51 -13.17 -19.88
C ASN A 555 2.26 -14.50 -19.86
N TYR A 556 3.25 -14.63 -18.98
CA TYR A 556 4.00 -15.86 -18.81
C TYR A 556 3.12 -16.93 -18.20
N SER A 557 3.26 -18.14 -18.65
CA SER A 557 2.48 -19.29 -18.20
C SER A 557 3.39 -20.49 -18.03
N SER A 558 3.41 -21.09 -16.84
CA SER A 558 4.22 -22.25 -16.52
C SER A 558 3.55 -23.08 -15.42
N PRO A 559 3.19 -24.35 -15.71
CA PRO A 559 2.63 -25.26 -14.71
C PRO A 559 3.55 -25.51 -13.51
N GLU A 560 4.87 -25.42 -13.70
CA GLU A 560 5.84 -25.60 -12.62
C GLU A 560 5.82 -24.39 -11.67
N LEU A 561 5.75 -23.17 -12.22
CA LEU A 561 5.63 -21.95 -11.43
C LEU A 561 4.28 -21.89 -10.72
N ASP A 562 3.20 -22.30 -11.38
CA ASP A 562 1.87 -22.34 -10.77
C ASP A 562 1.85 -23.22 -9.52
N LYS A 563 2.47 -24.42 -9.56
CA LYS A 563 2.59 -25.30 -8.41
C LYS A 563 3.38 -24.70 -7.24
N LEU A 564 4.45 -23.96 -7.53
CA LEU A 564 5.20 -23.24 -6.49
C LEU A 564 4.36 -22.14 -5.85
N ILE A 565 3.60 -21.39 -6.65
CA ILE A 565 2.73 -20.33 -6.17
C ILE A 565 1.58 -20.90 -5.34
N GLU A 566 0.93 -21.96 -5.80
CA GLU A 566 -0.14 -22.66 -5.08
C GLU A 566 0.37 -23.24 -3.74
N ALA A 567 1.58 -23.81 -3.74
CA ALA A 567 2.22 -24.30 -2.52
C ALA A 567 2.54 -23.15 -1.55
N TYR A 568 3.06 -22.03 -2.05
CA TYR A 568 3.33 -20.82 -1.26
C TYR A 568 2.06 -20.24 -0.61
N ASP A 569 0.97 -20.18 -1.37
CA ASP A 569 -0.30 -19.63 -0.89
C ASP A 569 -0.97 -20.57 0.14
N ALA A 570 -0.76 -21.90 0.03
CA ALA A 570 -1.32 -22.90 0.92
C ALA A 570 -0.46 -23.19 2.16
N GLU A 571 0.79 -22.70 2.23
CA GLU A 571 1.72 -23.03 3.31
C GLU A 571 1.45 -22.21 4.58
N PHE A 572 1.31 -22.89 5.72
CA PHE A 572 1.10 -22.26 7.04
C PHE A 572 2.39 -22.12 7.85
N ASP A 573 3.39 -22.98 7.61
CA ASP A 573 4.71 -22.84 8.23
C ASP A 573 5.45 -21.66 7.62
N GLN A 574 5.76 -20.69 8.45
CA GLN A 574 6.34 -19.42 7.99
C GLN A 574 7.73 -19.63 7.35
N ASN A 575 8.57 -20.53 7.87
CA ASN A 575 9.90 -20.75 7.33
C ASN A 575 9.84 -21.45 5.97
N LYS A 576 8.97 -22.45 5.82
CA LYS A 576 8.72 -23.07 4.51
C LYS A 576 8.15 -22.10 3.51
N ARG A 577 7.31 -21.16 3.95
CA ARG A 577 6.77 -20.13 3.09
C ARG A 577 7.87 -19.19 2.60
N TYR A 578 8.86 -18.85 3.43
CA TYR A 578 10.05 -18.11 2.99
C TYR A 578 10.85 -18.91 1.95
N GLU A 579 11.08 -20.20 2.17
CA GLU A 579 11.77 -21.08 1.21
C GLU A 579 11.05 -21.16 -0.14
N LEU A 580 9.72 -21.26 -0.13
CA LEU A 580 8.92 -21.24 -1.37
C LEU A 580 8.99 -19.89 -2.08
N SER A 581 9.00 -18.79 -1.33
CA SER A 581 9.24 -17.46 -1.87
C SER A 581 10.58 -17.36 -2.61
N HIS A 582 11.66 -17.88 -2.02
CA HIS A 582 12.97 -17.90 -2.66
C HIS A 582 12.98 -18.75 -3.93
N GLN A 583 12.32 -19.92 -3.92
CA GLN A 583 12.20 -20.78 -5.11
C GLN A 583 11.44 -20.08 -6.25
N ILE A 584 10.35 -19.35 -5.93
CA ILE A 584 9.61 -18.56 -6.92
C ILE A 584 10.49 -17.46 -7.51
N GLN A 585 11.27 -16.75 -6.68
CA GLN A 585 12.16 -15.68 -7.13
C GLN A 585 13.25 -16.22 -8.06
N GLU A 586 13.87 -17.34 -7.74
CA GLU A 586 14.86 -18.01 -8.58
C GLU A 586 14.22 -18.46 -9.92
N TYR A 587 13.01 -19.02 -9.89
CA TYR A 587 12.28 -19.38 -11.11
C TYR A 587 12.03 -18.18 -12.02
N VAL A 588 11.59 -17.05 -11.46
CA VAL A 588 11.34 -15.80 -12.20
C VAL A 588 12.63 -15.25 -12.81
N LYS A 589 13.73 -15.33 -12.09
CA LYS A 589 15.07 -14.97 -12.58
C LYS A 589 15.44 -15.80 -13.80
N GLU A 590 15.27 -17.12 -13.74
CA GLU A 590 15.56 -18.05 -14.84
C GLU A 590 14.64 -17.83 -16.06
N ALA A 591 13.38 -17.50 -15.83
CA ALA A 591 12.40 -17.22 -16.87
C ALA A 591 12.70 -15.93 -17.66
N ASN A 592 13.48 -15.00 -17.10
CA ASN A 592 13.87 -13.73 -17.73
C ASN A 592 12.66 -12.95 -18.32
N ILE A 593 11.60 -12.77 -17.52
CA ILE A 593 10.34 -12.16 -17.97
C ILE A 593 10.20 -10.68 -17.58
N ILE A 594 11.01 -10.20 -16.63
CA ILE A 594 11.05 -8.82 -16.18
C ILE A 594 12.51 -8.41 -16.07
N VAL A 595 12.93 -7.34 -16.76
CA VAL A 595 14.22 -6.71 -16.49
C VAL A 595 14.03 -5.83 -15.25
N PRO A 596 14.59 -6.22 -14.08
CA PRO A 596 14.40 -5.46 -12.84
C PRO A 596 15.08 -4.09 -12.97
N GLY A 597 14.32 -3.07 -12.60
CA GLY A 597 14.73 -1.68 -12.74
C GLY A 597 15.43 -1.13 -11.50
N TYR A 598 14.86 -0.10 -10.92
CA TYR A 598 15.38 0.61 -9.76
C TYR A 598 14.38 0.66 -8.62
N MET A 599 14.89 0.94 -7.45
CA MET A 599 14.13 1.21 -6.23
C MET A 599 14.60 2.50 -5.56
N VAL A 600 13.73 3.05 -4.72
CA VAL A 600 13.99 4.25 -3.91
C VAL A 600 13.90 3.85 -2.42
N PRO A 601 14.93 3.16 -1.87
CA PRO A 601 14.89 2.63 -0.52
C PRO A 601 15.24 3.71 0.52
N TYR A 602 14.64 4.90 0.39
CA TYR A 602 14.91 6.03 1.26
C TYR A 602 13.80 7.07 1.24
N SER A 603 13.78 7.88 2.29
CA SER A 603 13.05 9.14 2.36
C SER A 603 14.03 10.30 2.37
N ARG A 604 13.75 11.36 1.61
CA ARG A 604 14.57 12.55 1.50
C ARG A 604 13.75 13.79 1.74
N VAL A 605 14.12 14.59 2.76
CA VAL A 605 13.37 15.80 3.15
C VAL A 605 14.31 16.95 3.45
N ALA A 606 13.81 18.16 3.24
CA ALA A 606 14.37 19.36 3.87
C ALA A 606 13.41 19.84 4.98
N HIS A 607 13.94 20.30 6.08
CA HIS A 607 13.15 20.78 7.20
C HIS A 607 13.84 21.98 7.88
N TRP A 608 13.06 22.84 8.47
CA TRP A 608 13.59 23.90 9.29
C TRP A 608 14.30 23.33 10.54
N ARG A 609 15.38 23.95 11.01
CA ARG A 609 16.17 23.48 12.13
C ARG A 609 15.42 23.31 13.46
N TRP A 610 14.24 23.89 13.58
CA TRP A 610 13.33 23.69 14.72
C TRP A 610 12.51 22.42 14.64
N VAL A 611 12.41 21.76 13.48
CA VAL A 611 11.87 20.42 13.38
C VAL A 611 12.96 19.43 13.76
N LYS A 612 12.76 18.71 14.85
CA LYS A 612 13.73 17.76 15.39
C LYS A 612 13.37 16.34 15.01
N ILE A 613 14.36 15.63 14.52
CA ILE A 613 14.34 14.20 14.26
C ILE A 613 15.14 13.51 15.37
N PRO A 614 14.78 12.29 15.82
CA PRO A 614 15.57 11.56 16.81
C PRO A 614 17.05 11.50 16.45
N LYS A 615 17.93 11.64 17.43
CA LYS A 615 19.40 11.66 17.22
C LYS A 615 19.93 10.39 16.55
N TYR A 616 19.34 9.25 16.84
CA TYR A 616 19.65 7.97 16.18
C TYR A 616 18.97 7.81 14.80
N GLY A 617 18.32 8.86 14.28
CA GLY A 617 17.62 8.85 12.98
C GLY A 617 16.25 8.20 13.05
N MET A 618 15.77 7.78 11.90
CA MET A 618 14.44 7.16 11.75
C MET A 618 14.52 5.63 11.86
N THR A 619 13.39 4.96 11.76
CA THR A 619 13.28 3.51 11.88
C THR A 619 13.50 2.82 10.52
N LYS A 620 13.74 1.50 10.56
CA LYS A 620 13.92 0.66 9.38
C LYS A 620 12.75 0.76 8.39
N ALA A 621 11.52 0.89 8.90
CA ALA A 621 10.28 0.91 8.11
C ALA A 621 9.75 2.34 7.83
N THR A 622 10.47 3.40 8.17
CA THR A 622 9.98 4.78 7.96
C THR A 622 9.99 5.14 6.48
N GLU A 623 8.82 5.24 5.87
CA GLU A 623 8.65 5.74 4.51
C GLU A 623 8.59 7.27 4.45
N TRP A 624 7.87 7.89 5.40
CA TRP A 624 7.66 9.33 5.44
C TRP A 624 8.18 9.92 6.75
N VAL A 625 9.40 10.42 6.70
CA VAL A 625 10.18 10.87 7.87
C VAL A 625 9.42 11.89 8.73
N LEU A 626 8.71 12.83 8.12
CA LEU A 626 8.05 13.94 8.81
C LEU A 626 6.53 13.94 8.61
N HIS A 627 5.91 12.76 8.39
CA HIS A 627 4.46 12.65 8.37
C HIS A 627 3.92 12.52 9.81
N PRO A 628 3.09 13.47 10.28
CA PRO A 628 2.70 13.52 11.69
C PRO A 628 1.75 12.39 12.13
N MET A 629 1.08 11.73 11.18
CA MET A 629 0.12 10.66 11.44
C MET A 629 0.71 9.25 11.28
N ASP A 630 1.92 9.13 10.76
CA ASP A 630 2.63 7.86 10.63
C ASP A 630 3.33 7.50 11.95
N ILE A 631 4.64 7.29 11.98
CA ILE A 631 5.38 6.93 13.20
C ILE A 631 5.35 8.08 14.23
N GLY A 632 5.31 9.34 13.77
CA GLY A 632 5.14 10.51 14.63
C GLY A 632 6.30 10.77 15.61
N ASN A 633 7.53 10.37 15.26
CA ASN A 633 8.72 10.44 16.14
C ASN A 633 9.39 11.82 16.20
N PHE A 634 8.98 12.77 15.39
CA PHE A 634 9.57 14.11 15.39
C PHE A 634 8.84 15.07 16.35
N TRP A 635 9.46 16.24 16.60
CA TRP A 635 8.86 17.30 17.41
C TRP A 635 9.28 18.70 16.94
N ILE A 636 8.60 19.72 17.44
CA ILE A 636 8.92 21.14 17.20
C ILE A 636 9.63 21.69 18.43
N ASP A 637 10.83 22.20 18.24
CA ASP A 637 11.55 22.95 19.29
C ASP A 637 11.27 24.46 19.12
N GLU A 638 10.33 24.98 19.91
CA GLU A 638 9.92 26.38 19.86
C GLU A 638 11.03 27.36 20.29
N SER A 639 12.02 26.92 21.09
CA SER A 639 13.15 27.74 21.47
C SER A 639 14.11 27.94 20.28
N VAL A 640 14.41 26.85 19.58
CA VAL A 640 15.21 26.87 18.34
C VAL A 640 14.51 27.64 17.25
N LYS A 641 13.16 27.59 17.18
CA LYS A 641 12.38 28.36 16.22
C LYS A 641 12.55 29.86 16.46
N LYS A 642 12.34 30.32 17.70
CA LYS A 642 12.54 31.74 18.08
C LYS A 642 13.96 32.21 17.81
N GLU A 643 14.98 31.38 18.11
CA GLU A 643 16.38 31.66 17.79
C GLU A 643 16.58 31.83 16.28
N THR A 644 16.03 30.91 15.48
CA THR A 644 16.16 30.94 14.02
C THR A 644 15.49 32.17 13.40
N GLU A 645 14.27 32.49 13.84
CA GLU A 645 13.54 33.68 13.38
C GLU A 645 14.31 34.99 13.73
N LYS A 646 14.95 35.04 14.90
CA LYS A 646 15.80 36.17 15.27
C LYS A 646 17.08 36.23 14.42
N ALA A 647 17.68 35.07 14.15
CA ALA A 647 18.88 34.97 13.30
C ALA A 647 18.58 35.40 11.85
N MET A 648 17.45 35.01 11.29
CA MET A 648 17.02 35.46 9.96
C MET A 648 16.92 37.00 9.86
N LYS A 649 16.41 37.65 10.91
CA LYS A 649 16.30 39.13 10.96
C LYS A 649 17.63 39.83 11.12
N SER A 650 18.58 39.23 11.84
CA SER A 650 19.91 39.80 12.11
C SER A 650 20.97 39.38 11.07
N GLY A 651 20.68 38.45 10.19
CA GLY A 651 21.64 37.87 9.25
C GLY A 651 22.62 36.85 9.88
N LYS A 652 22.44 36.46 11.16
CA LYS A 652 23.27 35.46 11.83
C LYS A 652 23.11 34.09 11.15
N SER A 653 24.20 33.42 10.86
CA SER A 653 24.24 32.08 10.28
C SER A 653 24.49 31.01 11.32
N PHE A 654 24.05 29.78 11.03
CA PHE A 654 24.40 28.54 11.71
C PHE A 654 25.16 27.63 10.74
N PRO A 655 25.80 26.55 11.20
CA PRO A 655 26.39 25.56 10.32
C PRO A 655 25.33 24.95 9.36
N GLU A 656 25.69 24.77 8.11
CA GLU A 656 24.91 24.01 7.16
C GLU A 656 24.90 22.53 7.60
N VAL A 657 23.70 21.89 7.61
CA VAL A 657 23.55 20.51 8.05
C VAL A 657 22.87 19.69 6.96
N THR A 658 23.55 18.64 6.54
CA THR A 658 22.98 17.56 5.73
C THR A 658 23.28 16.24 6.44
N VAL A 659 22.25 15.53 6.81
CA VAL A 659 22.37 14.21 7.44
C VAL A 659 22.07 13.15 6.39
N ILE A 660 22.98 12.19 6.24
CA ILE A 660 22.74 10.96 5.45
C ILE A 660 22.76 9.82 6.45
N ASP A 661 21.60 9.24 6.65
CA ASP A 661 21.38 8.10 7.55
C ASP A 661 21.32 6.81 6.73
N ASP A 662 22.44 6.13 6.61
CA ASP A 662 22.63 4.93 5.80
C ASP A 662 22.55 3.61 6.58
N ARG A 663 22.13 3.65 7.86
CA ARG A 663 22.05 2.46 8.73
C ARG A 663 21.19 1.34 8.15
N TYR A 664 20.19 1.68 7.37
CA TYR A 664 19.27 0.74 6.71
C TYR A 664 19.48 0.68 5.20
N LYS A 665 20.59 1.21 4.70
CA LYS A 665 21.00 1.06 3.31
C LYS A 665 21.41 -0.39 3.07
N LEU A 666 20.94 -0.99 2.00
CA LEU A 666 21.26 -2.34 1.54
C LEU A 666 22.38 -2.32 0.52
#